data_b6a05c04ed57b2ea7610c4d731cec176
#
_entry.id   b6a05c04ed57b2ea7610c4d731cec176
#
_cell.length_a   1.000
_cell.length_b   1.000
_cell.length_c   1.000
_cell.angle_alpha   90.00
_cell.angle_beta   90.00
_cell.angle_gamma   90.00
#
_symmetry.space_group_name_H-M   'P 1'
#
loop_
_entity.id
_entity.type
_entity.pdbx_description
1 polymer ?
#
loop_
_entity_poly.entity_id
_entity_poly.type
_entity_poly.pdbx_seq_one_letter_code
_entity_poly.pdbx_strand_id
1 'polypeptide(L)'
;MRKIAVYLMLTLLVASSLPLNASADETQDIPANAAATGEHDSLVAALAHAGLVATLQGTGPFTVFAPTDQAFTDAGIDLDDFDTPEENNTLNDILLHHVVSGEVPASAVTDGMLATMVNGDKVKFGVSGSTVTVGTATVTTADVLASNGIIHVIDTVLMPPVDIPATAQTTGIHNSLVAAVIQADLLATLQGPGPFTVFAPTDQAFADAGIDLGALDTPEGKATLSDILLYHVVSAEVPAKDVTDCMSANAANGQPLSFTVGDSVMVNDAVVVATDVVTKNGLIHVIDKVLTPSETPNDIPRTAQCTGIHDSLVAGVIQAELLETLQGTGPFTLFAPTDQAFADAGVDLAALDTPEGKAALTDILLYHVVSGEVPASAVTDCMSANAVNGQPLAFTVDGGVMVNDATVSLADVSTSNGVIHVIDKVLTPTDSPNNIPRTAQCTGIHDSLVSAVVQAELLETLQGAGPFTLFAPTDQAFADAGIDLAALDTPEGKAALTDILLYHVVAGEVPSSAVSECLTATTVNGNPISFTVGDGVMVNDATVTLADVNTSNGVIHVIDTVLTPTATPNDIPRTAQCTGIHNSLVAGVIQAGLLPTLQTDGPFTVFAPTDQAFADAGIVLADLDTPEGQAALSDILLYHVIEGEVPASAVTDCLSAETVNGNPLSFTVGDSVMVNGATVTATDVATSNGIIHVIDKVLTPTATPNNIPRTAQCTGVHDSLVSAVIQAELLETLQGEGPFTLFAPTDQAFTDAGIDLSTLDTPEGKTALTDILLYHVVPSAVPASAVTECMTATAVNGQTLAFTVGDSVMVNGATVTAADVNTSNGIIHVIDAVLTPTDAPNDLP
;
A
#
# COMPACT_ATOMS: atom_id res chain seq x y z
N MET A 1 14.68 52.35 0.68
CA MET A 1 14.67 53.80 0.87
C MET A 1 14.16 54.49 -0.41
N ARG A 2 12.91 54.35 -0.75
CA ARG A 2 12.23 55.09 -1.87
C ARG A 2 10.70 54.91 -1.82
N LYS A 3 10.08 54.97 -0.63
CA LYS A 3 8.60 55.04 -0.46
C LYS A 3 8.14 55.93 0.73
N ILE A 4 8.94 56.87 1.14
CA ILE A 4 8.61 57.84 2.26
C ILE A 4 8.54 59.29 1.76
N ALA A 5 8.56 59.55 0.48
CA ALA A 5 8.64 60.93 -0.05
C ALA A 5 7.40 61.38 -0.81
N VAL A 6 6.25 60.71 -0.72
CA VAL A 6 5.02 61.11 -1.47
C VAL A 6 3.87 61.54 -0.54
N TYR A 7 3.98 61.38 0.78
CA TYR A 7 2.91 61.76 1.71
C TYR A 7 3.03 63.13 2.37
N LEU A 8 3.97 63.97 1.94
CA LEU A 8 4.17 65.29 2.56
C LEU A 8 3.99 66.47 1.55
N MET A 9 3.26 66.24 0.44
CA MET A 9 3.08 67.36 -0.54
C MET A 9 1.63 67.50 -1.05
N LEU A 10 0.61 67.06 -0.32
CA LEU A 10 -0.81 67.25 -0.69
C LEU A 10 -1.63 67.91 0.42
N THR A 11 -1.01 68.67 1.33
CA THR A 11 -1.73 69.46 2.34
C THR A 11 -1.58 70.93 2.18
N LEU A 12 -1.35 71.43 0.97
CA LEU A 12 -1.27 72.84 0.74
C LEU A 12 -1.73 73.21 -0.68
N LEU A 13 -3.01 73.11 -0.98
CA LEU A 13 -3.67 73.91 -2.03
C LEU A 13 -5.18 73.61 -2.08
N VAL A 14 -5.94 73.99 -1.10
CA VAL A 14 -7.37 74.39 -1.35
C VAL A 14 -7.64 75.51 -0.34
N ALA A 15 -7.12 76.64 -0.61
CA ALA A 15 -7.56 77.90 -0.02
C ALA A 15 -7.66 78.91 -1.16
N SER A 16 -8.81 78.87 -1.90
CA SER A 16 -9.21 80.10 -2.62
C SER A 16 -10.62 79.88 -3.18
N SER A 17 -11.48 80.78 -2.75
CA SER A 17 -12.81 81.18 -3.32
C SER A 17 -14.01 80.32 -2.84
N LEU A 18 -14.39 80.54 -1.59
CA LEU A 18 -15.78 80.54 -1.22
C LEU A 18 -16.20 82.00 -0.88
N PRO A 19 -17.37 82.47 -1.24
CA PRO A 19 -17.83 83.79 -0.88
C PRO A 19 -17.98 83.85 0.66
N LEU A 20 -17.35 84.84 1.27
CA LEU A 20 -17.57 85.20 2.67
C LEU A 20 -19.02 85.68 2.82
N ASN A 21 -19.92 84.83 3.26
CA ASN A 21 -21.15 85.26 3.90
C ASN A 21 -21.22 84.64 5.29
N ALA A 22 -21.26 85.45 6.25
CA ALA A 22 -21.43 85.21 7.70
C ALA A 22 -20.35 84.25 8.29
N SER A 23 -19.40 84.77 9.01
CA SER A 23 -18.44 84.03 9.81
C SER A 23 -19.20 83.31 10.92
N ALA A 24 -19.12 81.99 10.94
CA ALA A 24 -19.48 81.19 12.10
C ALA A 24 -18.84 81.74 13.36
N ASP A 25 -19.59 81.96 14.38
CA ASP A 25 -19.10 82.43 15.70
C ASP A 25 -18.99 81.22 16.65
N GLU A 26 -17.76 80.74 16.81
CA GLU A 26 -17.45 79.60 17.69
C GLU A 26 -17.93 79.83 19.17
N THR A 27 -18.33 81.06 19.52
CA THR A 27 -18.84 81.39 20.87
C THR A 27 -20.35 81.23 20.96
N GLN A 28 -21.04 81.07 19.81
CA GLN A 28 -22.50 80.86 19.81
C GLN A 28 -22.85 79.36 19.65
N ASP A 29 -24.05 79.05 20.20
CA ASP A 29 -24.58 77.69 20.05
C ASP A 29 -25.09 77.39 18.61
N ILE A 30 -25.35 76.09 18.31
CA ILE A 30 -25.77 75.67 17.00
C ILE A 30 -27.01 76.42 16.48
N PRO A 31 -28.15 76.55 17.21
CA PRO A 31 -29.29 77.31 16.75
C PRO A 31 -28.99 78.78 16.46
N ALA A 32 -28.16 79.43 17.27
CA ALA A 32 -27.77 80.82 17.08
C ALA A 32 -26.91 81.00 15.80
N ASN A 33 -25.95 80.11 15.59
CA ASN A 33 -25.14 80.07 14.37
C ASN A 33 -26.01 79.82 13.13
N ALA A 34 -26.92 78.87 13.15
CA ALA A 34 -27.85 78.60 12.04
C ALA A 34 -28.68 79.86 11.70
N ALA A 35 -29.26 80.54 12.70
CA ALA A 35 -30.00 81.76 12.52
C ALA A 35 -29.18 82.94 11.98
N ALA A 36 -27.90 82.99 12.27
CA ALA A 36 -27.01 84.06 11.81
C ALA A 36 -26.60 83.94 10.32
N THR A 37 -26.74 82.78 9.70
CA THR A 37 -26.36 82.52 8.29
C THR A 37 -27.36 83.13 7.32
N GLY A 38 -28.66 83.23 7.67
CA GLY A 38 -29.72 83.61 6.74
C GLY A 38 -30.04 82.64 5.58
N GLU A 39 -29.45 81.40 5.70
CA GLU A 39 -29.65 80.30 4.77
C GLU A 39 -30.38 79.11 5.40
N HIS A 40 -30.73 79.22 6.74
CA HIS A 40 -31.35 78.18 7.53
C HIS A 40 -32.58 78.71 8.33
N ASP A 41 -33.29 79.74 7.80
CA ASP A 41 -34.43 80.32 8.44
C ASP A 41 -35.55 79.29 8.63
N SER A 42 -35.81 78.45 7.65
CA SER A 42 -36.74 77.32 7.68
C SER A 42 -36.33 76.29 8.77
N LEU A 43 -35.09 75.95 8.92
CA LEU A 43 -34.61 75.02 9.98
C LEU A 43 -34.89 75.65 11.36
N VAL A 44 -34.50 76.89 11.56
CA VAL A 44 -34.72 77.59 12.84
C VAL A 44 -36.22 77.73 13.19
N ALA A 45 -37.07 78.03 12.21
CA ALA A 45 -38.51 78.06 12.36
C ALA A 45 -39.06 76.70 12.75
N ALA A 46 -38.62 75.61 12.06
CA ALA A 46 -39.02 74.24 12.36
C ALA A 46 -38.60 73.79 13.75
N LEU A 47 -37.38 74.14 14.18
CA LEU A 47 -36.86 73.85 15.52
C LEU A 47 -37.69 74.57 16.58
N ALA A 48 -38.10 75.83 16.29
CA ALA A 48 -38.95 76.59 17.19
C ALA A 48 -40.37 76.00 17.27
N HIS A 49 -40.95 75.60 16.15
CA HIS A 49 -42.26 74.92 16.00
C HIS A 49 -42.32 73.61 16.78
N ALA A 50 -41.30 72.82 16.64
CA ALA A 50 -41.05 71.49 17.28
C ALA A 50 -40.69 71.61 18.76
N GLY A 51 -40.38 72.80 19.28
CA GLY A 51 -39.88 73.00 20.66
C GLY A 51 -38.49 72.46 20.94
N LEU A 52 -37.67 72.24 19.92
CA LEU A 52 -36.34 71.63 20.03
C LEU A 52 -35.17 72.63 20.20
N VAL A 53 -35.44 73.95 20.18
CA VAL A 53 -34.41 74.97 20.33
C VAL A 53 -33.65 74.78 21.61
N ALA A 54 -34.32 74.59 22.76
CA ALA A 54 -33.68 74.38 24.04
C ALA A 54 -32.83 73.09 24.12
N THR A 55 -33.20 72.06 23.38
CA THR A 55 -32.49 70.81 23.28
C THR A 55 -31.15 70.99 22.57
N LEU A 56 -31.12 71.74 21.48
CA LEU A 56 -29.91 72.03 20.70
C LEU A 56 -29.08 73.19 21.27
N GLN A 57 -29.59 73.94 22.26
CA GLN A 57 -28.86 74.88 23.13
C GLN A 57 -28.15 74.17 24.27
N GLY A 58 -28.37 72.88 24.47
CA GLY A 58 -27.75 72.05 25.46
C GLY A 58 -26.22 72.04 25.36
N THR A 59 -25.60 71.41 26.36
CA THR A 59 -24.12 71.39 26.52
C THR A 59 -23.36 70.58 25.44
N GLY A 60 -24.08 69.88 24.58
CA GLY A 60 -23.41 69.12 23.53
C GLY A 60 -22.34 68.14 24.01
N PRO A 61 -21.37 67.74 23.20
CA PRO A 61 -21.28 68.18 21.79
C PRO A 61 -22.29 67.50 20.87
N PHE A 62 -22.74 68.25 19.85
CA PHE A 62 -23.65 67.78 18.77
C PHE A 62 -22.99 67.96 17.42
N THR A 63 -23.38 67.16 16.47
CA THR A 63 -23.14 67.40 15.04
C THR A 63 -24.55 67.57 14.39
N VAL A 64 -24.76 68.70 13.77
CA VAL A 64 -26.02 68.99 13.10
C VAL A 64 -25.80 69.07 11.58
N PHE A 65 -26.52 68.26 10.85
CA PHE A 65 -26.65 68.36 9.41
C PHE A 65 -27.75 69.34 9.08
N ALA A 66 -27.40 70.58 8.76
CA ALA A 66 -28.32 71.68 8.61
C ALA A 66 -28.79 71.81 7.13
N PRO A 67 -30.04 71.50 6.80
CA PRO A 67 -30.59 71.73 5.45
C PRO A 67 -30.80 73.21 5.20
N THR A 68 -30.52 73.64 3.97
CA THR A 68 -30.76 75.02 3.52
C THR A 68 -32.26 75.29 3.39
N ASP A 69 -32.66 76.55 3.32
CA ASP A 69 -34.07 76.93 3.04
C ASP A 69 -34.56 76.38 1.72
N GLN A 70 -33.69 76.25 0.72
CA GLN A 70 -34.02 75.59 -0.54
C GLN A 70 -34.31 74.10 -0.34
N ALA A 71 -33.52 73.43 0.52
CA ALA A 71 -33.79 72.00 0.82
C ALA A 71 -35.16 71.79 1.47
N PHE A 72 -35.58 72.68 2.37
CA PHE A 72 -36.93 72.62 2.96
C PHE A 72 -38.02 72.87 1.90
N THR A 73 -37.85 73.83 1.01
CA THR A 73 -38.75 74.13 -0.12
C THR A 73 -38.88 72.90 -1.05
N ASP A 74 -37.72 72.30 -1.41
CA ASP A 74 -37.68 71.11 -2.32
C ASP A 74 -38.26 69.87 -1.67
N ALA A 75 -38.21 69.79 -0.36
CA ALA A 75 -38.85 68.71 0.42
C ALA A 75 -40.35 68.93 0.60
N GLY A 76 -40.87 70.10 0.25
CA GLY A 76 -42.28 70.45 0.39
C GLY A 76 -42.75 70.51 1.85
N ILE A 77 -41.84 70.80 2.77
CA ILE A 77 -42.21 70.88 4.22
C ILE A 77 -42.87 72.23 4.48
N ASP A 78 -44.16 72.20 4.79
CA ASP A 78 -44.95 73.35 5.25
C ASP A 78 -45.22 73.13 6.76
N LEU A 79 -44.84 74.13 7.60
CA LEU A 79 -44.95 74.03 9.05
C LEU A 79 -46.41 73.99 9.48
N ASP A 80 -47.35 74.56 8.66
CA ASP A 80 -48.79 74.52 8.92
C ASP A 80 -49.38 73.08 8.85
N ASP A 81 -48.66 72.14 8.24
CA ASP A 81 -49.02 70.72 8.18
C ASP A 81 -48.64 69.94 9.48
N PHE A 82 -47.99 70.58 10.45
CA PHE A 82 -47.51 69.93 11.69
C PHE A 82 -48.16 70.51 12.98
N ASP A 83 -49.39 71.01 12.87
CA ASP A 83 -50.11 71.66 13.98
C ASP A 83 -50.68 70.67 15.03
N THR A 84 -50.92 69.39 14.68
CA THR A 84 -51.40 68.39 15.64
C THR A 84 -50.21 67.77 16.42
N PRO A 85 -50.47 67.21 17.62
CA PRO A 85 -49.44 66.56 18.40
C PRO A 85 -48.76 65.38 17.63
N GLU A 86 -49.50 64.64 16.84
CA GLU A 86 -49.01 63.51 16.00
C GLU A 86 -48.13 64.00 14.85
N GLU A 87 -48.53 65.06 14.16
CA GLU A 87 -47.79 65.70 13.10
C GLU A 87 -46.53 66.41 13.65
N ASN A 88 -46.61 67.06 14.78
CA ASN A 88 -45.49 67.67 15.44
C ASN A 88 -44.49 66.62 15.93
N ASN A 89 -44.89 65.39 16.36
CA ASN A 89 -43.96 64.27 16.62
C ASN A 89 -43.25 63.82 15.37
N THR A 90 -43.91 63.87 14.20
CA THR A 90 -43.25 63.57 12.92
C THR A 90 -42.25 64.62 12.56
N LEU A 91 -42.55 65.91 12.77
CA LEU A 91 -41.56 66.99 12.61
C LEU A 91 -40.35 66.82 13.57
N ASN A 92 -40.59 66.45 14.82
CA ASN A 92 -39.55 66.16 15.80
C ASN A 92 -38.68 65.02 15.34
N ASP A 93 -39.26 63.94 14.80
CA ASP A 93 -38.50 62.81 14.32
C ASP A 93 -37.62 63.22 13.14
N ILE A 94 -38.17 63.99 12.18
CA ILE A 94 -37.37 64.54 11.05
C ILE A 94 -36.23 65.41 11.58
N LEU A 95 -36.44 66.35 12.47
CA LEU A 95 -35.41 67.26 12.96
C LEU A 95 -34.35 66.54 13.76
N LEU A 96 -34.74 65.62 14.65
CA LEU A 96 -33.79 64.82 15.41
C LEU A 96 -33.02 63.85 14.52
N HIS A 97 -33.50 63.51 13.34
CA HIS A 97 -32.79 62.72 12.30
C HIS A 97 -31.67 63.51 11.63
N HIS A 98 -31.56 64.79 11.85
CA HIS A 98 -30.45 65.68 11.43
C HIS A 98 -29.35 65.84 12.45
N VAL A 99 -29.47 65.23 13.62
CA VAL A 99 -28.57 65.48 14.78
C VAL A 99 -27.88 64.20 15.19
N VAL A 100 -26.57 64.24 15.30
CA VAL A 100 -25.73 63.22 15.98
C VAL A 100 -25.24 63.70 17.32
N SER A 101 -25.31 62.87 18.35
CA SER A 101 -24.68 63.11 19.65
C SER A 101 -23.19 62.89 19.51
N GLY A 102 -22.41 63.96 19.78
CA GLY A 102 -20.95 63.93 19.58
C GLY A 102 -20.48 64.78 18.42
N GLU A 103 -19.19 64.98 18.31
CA GLU A 103 -18.55 65.70 17.18
C GLU A 103 -18.11 64.68 16.12
N VAL A 104 -18.63 64.87 14.90
CA VAL A 104 -18.23 64.11 13.70
C VAL A 104 -17.67 65.11 12.70
N PRO A 105 -16.38 65.49 12.80
CA PRO A 105 -15.77 66.37 11.79
C PRO A 105 -15.69 65.67 10.44
N ALA A 106 -15.68 66.42 9.34
CA ALA A 106 -15.63 65.87 7.99
C ALA A 106 -14.43 64.94 7.80
N SER A 107 -13.31 65.17 8.50
CA SER A 107 -12.11 64.34 8.47
C SER A 107 -12.32 62.93 9.11
N ALA A 108 -13.32 62.78 9.93
CA ALA A 108 -13.67 61.47 10.57
C ALA A 108 -14.64 60.64 9.75
N VAL A 109 -15.27 61.26 8.75
CA VAL A 109 -16.24 60.56 7.87
C VAL A 109 -15.50 59.69 6.86
N THR A 110 -15.90 58.45 6.78
CA THR A 110 -15.42 57.45 5.79
C THR A 110 -16.56 56.94 4.94
N ASP A 111 -16.27 56.52 3.73
CA ASP A 111 -17.26 55.93 2.84
C ASP A 111 -17.93 54.68 3.48
N GLY A 112 -19.25 54.60 3.40
CA GLY A 112 -20.06 53.54 4.02
C GLY A 112 -20.21 53.65 5.54
N MET A 113 -19.67 54.65 6.20
CA MET A 113 -19.86 54.87 7.66
C MET A 113 -21.32 55.01 8.03
N LEU A 114 -21.77 54.34 9.08
CA LEU A 114 -23.11 54.48 9.66
C LEU A 114 -23.03 55.28 10.95
N ALA A 115 -23.87 56.32 11.09
CA ALA A 115 -24.02 57.07 12.34
C ALA A 115 -25.44 56.94 12.89
N THR A 116 -25.56 56.84 14.19
CA THR A 116 -26.86 56.85 14.87
C THR A 116 -27.28 58.29 15.19
N MET A 117 -28.41 58.66 14.71
CA MET A 117 -28.99 59.99 14.94
C MET A 117 -29.68 60.08 16.29
N VAL A 118 -29.99 61.24 16.74
CA VAL A 118 -30.60 61.46 18.09
C VAL A 118 -32.04 60.87 18.17
N ASN A 119 -32.74 60.75 17.07
CA ASN A 119 -34.01 60.02 17.01
C ASN A 119 -33.87 58.51 17.12
N GLY A 120 -32.66 57.98 17.11
CA GLY A 120 -32.31 56.55 17.15
C GLY A 120 -32.16 55.91 15.79
N ASP A 121 -32.54 56.57 14.70
CA ASP A 121 -32.35 56.04 13.34
C ASP A 121 -30.88 56.16 12.91
N LYS A 122 -30.50 55.42 11.86
CA LYS A 122 -29.15 55.47 11.29
C LYS A 122 -29.12 56.21 9.96
N VAL A 123 -28.02 56.80 9.66
CA VAL A 123 -27.71 57.41 8.35
C VAL A 123 -26.39 56.86 7.84
N LYS A 124 -26.33 56.58 6.55
CA LYS A 124 -25.11 56.13 5.85
C LYS A 124 -24.38 57.34 5.24
N PHE A 125 -23.09 57.43 5.48
CA PHE A 125 -22.27 58.40 4.80
C PHE A 125 -21.65 57.82 3.52
N GLY A 126 -21.56 58.68 2.49
CA GLY A 126 -20.80 58.38 1.27
C GLY A 126 -19.67 59.37 1.11
N VAL A 127 -18.51 58.87 0.60
CA VAL A 127 -17.33 59.71 0.30
C VAL A 127 -16.88 59.40 -1.12
N SER A 128 -17.05 60.34 -2.04
CA SER A 128 -16.60 60.22 -3.42
C SER A 128 -15.69 61.40 -3.81
N GLY A 129 -14.36 61.17 -3.85
CA GLY A 129 -13.40 62.25 -4.07
C GLY A 129 -13.43 63.28 -2.95
N SER A 130 -13.83 64.51 -3.21
CA SER A 130 -14.02 65.59 -2.18
C SER A 130 -15.46 65.79 -1.73
N THR A 131 -16.41 64.99 -2.29
CA THR A 131 -17.83 65.11 -1.96
C THR A 131 -18.17 64.16 -0.84
N VAL A 132 -18.77 64.69 0.20
CA VAL A 132 -19.33 63.91 1.31
C VAL A 132 -20.84 63.96 1.20
N THR A 133 -21.50 62.83 1.32
CA THR A 133 -22.96 62.71 1.41
C THR A 133 -23.36 62.16 2.78
N VAL A 134 -24.52 62.52 3.23
CA VAL A 134 -25.17 62.00 4.44
C VAL A 134 -26.58 61.57 4.01
N GLY A 135 -26.86 60.28 4.05
CA GLY A 135 -28.07 59.75 3.39
C GLY A 135 -28.11 60.15 1.91
N THR A 136 -29.18 60.84 1.52
CA THR A 136 -29.38 61.35 0.16
C THR A 136 -28.84 62.77 -0.01
N ALA A 137 -28.44 63.44 1.05
CA ALA A 137 -28.02 64.86 1.02
C ALA A 137 -26.54 64.99 0.77
N THR A 138 -26.13 66.03 0.02
CA THR A 138 -24.72 66.41 -0.18
C THR A 138 -24.31 67.47 0.86
N VAL A 139 -23.19 67.25 1.50
CA VAL A 139 -22.59 68.27 2.38
C VAL A 139 -21.98 69.39 1.51
N THR A 140 -22.56 70.53 1.54
CA THR A 140 -22.13 71.74 0.74
C THR A 140 -21.11 72.58 1.51
N THR A 141 -21.22 72.66 2.84
CA THR A 141 -20.24 73.33 3.72
C THR A 141 -20.02 72.43 4.95
N ALA A 142 -18.78 72.07 5.21
CA ALA A 142 -18.42 71.21 6.33
C ALA A 142 -17.75 71.96 7.48
N ASP A 143 -17.79 71.36 8.67
CA ASP A 143 -17.03 71.79 9.86
C ASP A 143 -17.26 73.27 10.28
N VAL A 144 -18.50 73.75 10.21
CA VAL A 144 -18.88 75.03 10.82
C VAL A 144 -18.95 74.89 12.31
N LEU A 145 -18.02 75.50 13.03
CA LEU A 145 -17.85 75.34 14.47
C LEU A 145 -18.90 76.17 15.26
N ALA A 146 -19.41 75.55 16.35
CA ALA A 146 -20.32 76.17 17.30
C ALA A 146 -19.79 75.90 18.73
N SER A 147 -20.25 76.69 19.75
CA SER A 147 -19.82 76.53 21.14
C SER A 147 -20.24 75.17 21.75
N ASN A 148 -21.17 74.46 21.15
CA ASN A 148 -21.67 73.18 21.62
C ASN A 148 -21.67 72.10 20.51
N GLY A 149 -20.85 72.25 19.43
CA GLY A 149 -20.67 71.20 18.41
C GLY A 149 -20.30 71.72 17.04
N ILE A 150 -20.63 70.94 16.03
CA ILE A 150 -20.33 71.18 14.60
C ILE A 150 -21.57 71.21 13.77
N ILE A 151 -21.64 72.11 12.76
CA ILE A 151 -22.68 72.11 11.75
C ILE A 151 -22.11 71.70 10.39
N HIS A 152 -22.78 70.84 9.69
CA HIS A 152 -22.57 70.55 8.25
C HIS A 152 -23.78 71.02 7.49
N VAL A 153 -23.61 71.92 6.54
CA VAL A 153 -24.69 72.35 5.67
C VAL A 153 -24.95 71.30 4.60
N ILE A 154 -26.22 71.00 4.40
CA ILE A 154 -26.69 69.99 3.46
C ILE A 154 -27.72 70.55 2.49
N ASP A 155 -27.74 70.02 1.25
CA ASP A 155 -28.59 70.45 0.13
C ASP A 155 -29.98 69.81 0.12
N THR A 156 -30.22 68.84 1.04
CA THR A 156 -31.47 68.03 1.04
C THR A 156 -31.86 67.77 2.48
N VAL A 157 -33.17 67.79 2.82
CA VAL A 157 -33.68 67.40 4.13
C VAL A 157 -33.55 65.90 4.30
N LEU A 158 -32.96 65.42 5.42
CA LEU A 158 -32.90 64.02 5.76
C LEU A 158 -34.25 63.54 6.29
N MET A 159 -34.90 62.67 5.53
CA MET A 159 -36.14 62.05 5.96
C MET A 159 -35.81 60.80 6.79
N PRO A 160 -36.41 60.60 7.96
CA PRO A 160 -36.28 59.36 8.71
C PRO A 160 -36.59 58.16 7.86
N PRO A 161 -35.77 57.07 7.95
CA PRO A 161 -36.00 55.89 7.16
C PRO A 161 -37.30 55.18 7.56
N VAL A 162 -38.00 54.66 6.58
CA VAL A 162 -39.17 53.79 6.80
C VAL A 162 -38.72 52.36 7.09
N ASP A 163 -39.64 51.48 7.51
CA ASP A 163 -39.32 50.07 7.76
C ASP A 163 -38.83 49.32 6.49
N ILE A 164 -38.33 48.09 6.71
CA ILE A 164 -37.77 47.28 5.62
C ILE A 164 -38.77 47.08 4.46
N PRO A 165 -40.03 46.63 4.68
CA PRO A 165 -40.99 46.46 3.59
C PRO A 165 -41.31 47.74 2.82
N ALA A 166 -41.44 48.84 3.54
CA ALA A 166 -41.74 50.14 2.90
C ALA A 166 -40.50 50.65 2.12
N THR A 167 -39.29 50.49 2.65
CA THR A 167 -38.06 50.81 1.91
C THR A 167 -37.93 49.96 0.65
N ALA A 168 -38.14 48.64 0.75
CA ALA A 168 -38.10 47.74 -0.40
C ALA A 168 -39.09 48.15 -1.51
N GLN A 169 -40.29 48.55 -1.11
CA GLN A 169 -41.34 49.01 -2.03
C GLN A 169 -40.94 50.31 -2.77
N THR A 170 -40.23 51.22 -2.10
CA THR A 170 -39.82 52.48 -2.71
C THR A 170 -38.70 52.35 -3.75
N THR A 171 -37.95 51.27 -3.69
CA THR A 171 -36.84 51.01 -4.63
C THR A 171 -37.28 50.71 -6.06
N GLY A 172 -38.49 50.18 -6.22
CA GLY A 172 -39.10 49.81 -7.52
C GLY A 172 -38.46 48.54 -8.17
N ILE A 173 -37.51 47.89 -7.53
CA ILE A 173 -36.82 46.67 -8.01
C ILE A 173 -37.09 45.45 -7.14
N HIS A 174 -37.91 45.55 -6.12
CA HIS A 174 -38.25 44.47 -5.16
C HIS A 174 -39.78 44.23 -5.09
N ASN A 175 -40.52 44.52 -6.17
CA ASN A 175 -41.99 44.34 -6.19
C ASN A 175 -42.38 42.88 -5.94
N SER A 176 -41.68 41.94 -6.49
CA SER A 176 -41.87 40.50 -6.31
C SER A 176 -41.59 40.06 -4.87
N LEU A 177 -40.52 40.58 -4.23
CA LEU A 177 -40.25 40.33 -2.81
C LEU A 177 -41.35 40.84 -1.91
N VAL A 178 -41.81 42.11 -2.12
CA VAL A 178 -42.89 42.69 -1.32
C VAL A 178 -44.18 41.90 -1.48
N ALA A 179 -44.52 41.51 -2.72
CA ALA A 179 -45.72 40.67 -2.97
C ALA A 179 -45.59 39.29 -2.26
N ALA A 180 -44.44 38.68 -2.31
CA ALA A 180 -44.14 37.40 -1.62
C ALA A 180 -44.28 37.54 -0.10
N VAL A 181 -43.73 38.60 0.49
CA VAL A 181 -43.83 38.90 1.94
C VAL A 181 -45.28 39.07 2.38
N ILE A 182 -46.09 39.76 1.57
CA ILE A 182 -47.55 39.92 1.84
C ILE A 182 -48.26 38.58 1.74
N GLN A 183 -47.98 37.79 0.70
CA GLN A 183 -48.62 36.48 0.47
C GLN A 183 -48.26 35.47 1.55
N ALA A 184 -47.04 35.52 2.10
CA ALA A 184 -46.56 34.66 3.18
C ALA A 184 -46.97 35.13 4.59
N ASP A 185 -47.78 36.20 4.69
CA ASP A 185 -48.19 36.81 5.96
C ASP A 185 -47.04 37.30 6.87
N LEU A 186 -45.87 37.62 6.27
CA LEU A 186 -44.66 38.07 6.97
C LEU A 186 -44.54 39.60 7.12
N LEU A 187 -45.47 40.37 6.56
CA LEU A 187 -45.40 41.83 6.58
C LEU A 187 -45.31 42.41 7.98
N ALA A 188 -46.19 41.99 8.91
CA ALA A 188 -46.16 42.45 10.29
C ALA A 188 -44.87 42.05 11.03
N THR A 189 -44.26 40.91 10.69
CA THR A 189 -42.99 40.45 11.27
C THR A 189 -41.86 41.37 10.83
N LEU A 190 -41.77 41.72 9.55
CA LEU A 190 -40.69 42.58 9.01
C LEU A 190 -40.91 44.07 9.30
N GLN A 191 -42.11 44.46 9.70
CA GLN A 191 -42.43 45.78 10.28
C GLN A 191 -42.12 45.87 11.77
N GLY A 192 -41.79 44.75 12.40
CA GLY A 192 -41.43 44.66 13.82
C GLY A 192 -40.19 45.42 14.21
N PRO A 193 -39.91 45.48 15.52
CA PRO A 193 -38.81 46.28 16.07
C PRO A 193 -37.44 45.59 15.90
N GLY A 194 -36.98 45.28 14.76
CA GLY A 194 -35.63 44.72 14.51
C GLY A 194 -34.66 44.68 15.70
N PRO A 195 -33.36 44.69 15.47
CA PRO A 195 -32.71 44.87 14.15
C PRO A 195 -32.78 43.63 13.25
N PHE A 196 -33.00 43.88 11.98
CA PHE A 196 -32.96 42.85 10.96
C PHE A 196 -31.93 43.20 9.89
N THR A 197 -31.39 42.19 9.25
CA THR A 197 -30.70 42.34 7.96
C THR A 197 -31.43 41.49 6.94
N VAL A 198 -31.90 42.11 5.88
CA VAL A 198 -32.60 41.43 4.78
C VAL A 198 -31.72 41.41 3.55
N PHE A 199 -31.45 40.22 3.06
CA PHE A 199 -30.85 40.00 1.74
C PHE A 199 -31.97 39.99 0.72
N ALA A 200 -32.19 41.15 0.06
CA ALA A 200 -33.35 41.39 -0.77
C ALA A 200 -33.08 41.04 -2.25
N PRO A 201 -33.63 39.95 -2.77
CA PRO A 201 -33.51 39.62 -4.18
C PRO A 201 -34.30 40.62 -5.05
N THR A 202 -33.73 40.95 -6.21
CA THR A 202 -34.38 41.81 -7.19
C THR A 202 -35.55 41.10 -7.89
N ASP A 203 -36.43 41.86 -8.58
CA ASP A 203 -37.51 41.29 -9.41
C ASP A 203 -36.91 40.33 -10.48
N GLN A 204 -35.72 40.64 -11.01
CA GLN A 204 -35.00 39.76 -11.94
C GLN A 204 -34.58 38.44 -11.28
N ALA A 205 -34.08 38.49 -10.05
CA ALA A 205 -33.71 37.29 -9.29
C ALA A 205 -34.89 36.34 -9.06
N PHE A 206 -36.09 36.91 -8.78
CA PHE A 206 -37.35 36.13 -8.69
C PHE A 206 -37.76 35.51 -10.03
N ALA A 207 -37.58 36.25 -11.13
CA ALA A 207 -37.86 35.74 -12.48
C ALA A 207 -36.89 34.60 -12.88
N ASP A 208 -35.61 34.77 -12.59
CA ASP A 208 -34.57 33.78 -12.89
C ASP A 208 -34.72 32.50 -12.06
N ALA A 209 -35.20 32.62 -10.82
CA ALA A 209 -35.54 31.52 -9.95
C ALA A 209 -36.84 30.78 -10.35
N GLY A 210 -37.62 31.36 -11.29
CA GLY A 210 -38.88 30.79 -11.77
C GLY A 210 -39.96 30.69 -10.69
N ILE A 211 -39.92 31.58 -9.69
CA ILE A 211 -40.92 31.57 -8.58
C ILE A 211 -42.23 32.13 -9.09
N ASP A 212 -43.25 31.27 -9.18
CA ASP A 212 -44.64 31.63 -9.49
C ASP A 212 -45.43 31.76 -8.17
N LEU A 213 -45.63 33.00 -7.74
CA LEU A 213 -46.42 33.31 -6.55
C LEU A 213 -47.87 32.83 -6.66
N GLY A 214 -48.43 32.80 -7.87
CA GLY A 214 -49.78 32.28 -8.09
C GLY A 214 -49.88 30.77 -7.80
N ALA A 215 -48.87 30.03 -8.16
CA ALA A 215 -48.76 28.58 -7.87
C ALA A 215 -48.55 28.31 -6.36
N LEU A 216 -47.93 29.25 -5.63
CA LEU A 216 -47.68 29.17 -4.20
C LEU A 216 -48.81 29.69 -3.31
N ASP A 217 -50.00 30.07 -3.88
CA ASP A 217 -51.14 30.50 -3.08
C ASP A 217 -51.99 29.33 -2.50
N THR A 218 -51.30 28.37 -1.95
CA THR A 218 -51.85 27.24 -1.18
C THR A 218 -51.27 27.26 0.24
N PRO A 219 -51.90 26.61 1.24
CA PRO A 219 -51.29 26.54 2.58
C PRO A 219 -49.86 26.01 2.61
N GLU A 220 -49.58 24.97 1.84
CA GLU A 220 -48.25 24.35 1.72
C GLU A 220 -47.29 25.26 0.96
N GLY A 221 -47.79 25.91 -0.13
CA GLY A 221 -47.00 26.85 -0.90
C GLY A 221 -46.62 28.11 -0.09
N LYS A 222 -47.53 28.63 0.72
CA LYS A 222 -47.25 29.73 1.66
C LYS A 222 -46.25 29.35 2.74
N ALA A 223 -46.30 28.12 3.27
CA ALA A 223 -45.29 27.63 4.22
C ALA A 223 -43.91 27.56 3.58
N THR A 224 -43.80 27.01 2.37
CA THR A 224 -42.54 26.98 1.59
C THR A 224 -42.03 28.39 1.29
N LEU A 225 -42.93 29.31 0.85
CA LEU A 225 -42.58 30.69 0.59
C LEU A 225 -42.13 31.42 1.86
N SER A 226 -42.76 31.16 3.00
CA SER A 226 -42.36 31.69 4.29
C SER A 226 -40.97 31.23 4.69
N ASP A 227 -40.66 29.95 4.51
CA ASP A 227 -39.32 29.39 4.80
C ASP A 227 -38.25 30.03 3.92
N ILE A 228 -38.51 30.14 2.61
CA ILE A 228 -37.61 30.84 1.68
C ILE A 228 -37.40 32.29 2.12
N LEU A 229 -38.43 33.03 2.42
CA LEU A 229 -38.33 34.45 2.79
C LEU A 229 -37.62 34.64 4.14
N LEU A 230 -37.88 33.79 5.13
CA LEU A 230 -37.17 33.83 6.41
C LEU A 230 -35.68 33.42 6.26
N TYR A 231 -35.32 32.65 5.25
CA TYR A 231 -33.92 32.36 4.91
C TYR A 231 -33.18 33.59 4.38
N HIS A 232 -33.90 34.63 3.88
CA HIS A 232 -33.30 35.90 3.47
C HIS A 232 -33.12 36.90 4.62
N VAL A 233 -33.55 36.57 5.85
CA VAL A 233 -33.57 37.48 7.00
C VAL A 233 -32.62 36.99 8.08
N VAL A 234 -31.75 37.86 8.56
CA VAL A 234 -30.97 37.65 9.77
C VAL A 234 -31.53 38.53 10.87
N SER A 235 -31.83 37.98 12.06
CA SER A 235 -32.35 38.70 13.23
C SER A 235 -31.24 39.44 13.98
N ALA A 236 -30.38 40.13 13.25
CA ALA A 236 -29.32 40.98 13.74
C ALA A 236 -28.93 41.97 12.64
N GLU A 237 -28.22 42.99 13.01
CA GLU A 237 -27.63 43.92 12.04
C GLU A 237 -26.26 43.42 11.60
N VAL A 238 -26.08 43.20 10.29
CA VAL A 238 -24.83 42.70 9.65
C VAL A 238 -24.38 43.74 8.62
N PRO A 239 -23.72 44.82 9.01
CA PRO A 239 -23.17 45.79 8.06
C PRO A 239 -22.12 45.19 7.16
N ALA A 240 -22.04 45.65 5.91
CA ALA A 240 -21.10 45.11 4.92
C ALA A 240 -19.62 45.13 5.38
N LYS A 241 -19.27 46.15 6.17
CA LYS A 241 -17.89 46.29 6.72
C LYS A 241 -17.50 45.20 7.74
N ASP A 242 -18.52 44.57 8.35
CA ASP A 242 -18.32 43.52 9.37
C ASP A 242 -18.38 42.10 8.78
N VAL A 243 -18.73 42.00 7.49
CA VAL A 243 -18.73 40.73 6.75
C VAL A 243 -17.29 40.37 6.41
N THR A 244 -16.86 39.18 6.84
CA THR A 244 -15.56 38.61 6.52
C THR A 244 -15.70 37.35 5.71
N ASP A 245 -14.63 36.98 5.01
CA ASP A 245 -14.64 35.73 4.26
C ASP A 245 -14.83 34.55 5.20
N CYS A 246 -15.59 33.53 4.75
CA CYS A 246 -16.02 32.38 5.56
C CYS A 246 -16.86 32.70 6.81
N MET A 247 -17.34 33.92 6.99
CA MET A 247 -18.32 34.24 8.01
C MET A 247 -19.62 33.47 7.76
N SER A 248 -20.29 33.05 8.81
CA SER A 248 -21.65 32.51 8.75
C SER A 248 -22.60 33.23 9.68
N ALA A 249 -23.85 33.30 9.34
CA ALA A 249 -24.94 33.82 10.16
C ALA A 249 -26.18 32.94 10.06
N ASN A 250 -26.92 32.79 11.15
CA ASN A 250 -28.17 32.04 11.10
C ASN A 250 -29.30 32.93 10.58
N ALA A 251 -29.99 32.48 9.57
CA ALA A 251 -31.20 33.11 9.08
C ALA A 251 -32.35 32.91 10.06
N ALA A 252 -33.44 33.67 9.87
CA ALA A 252 -34.61 33.64 10.76
C ALA A 252 -35.36 32.30 10.74
N ASN A 253 -35.20 31.50 9.69
CA ASN A 253 -35.69 30.10 9.64
C ASN A 253 -34.77 29.10 10.38
N GLY A 254 -33.62 29.54 10.91
CA GLY A 254 -32.69 28.75 11.67
C GLY A 254 -31.56 28.12 10.86
N GLN A 255 -31.59 28.23 9.53
CA GLN A 255 -30.57 27.66 8.67
C GLN A 255 -29.40 28.64 8.45
N PRO A 256 -28.17 28.14 8.20
CA PRO A 256 -26.99 28.98 8.07
C PRO A 256 -26.94 29.68 6.69
N LEU A 257 -26.52 30.92 6.68
CA LEU A 257 -26.02 31.65 5.53
C LEU A 257 -24.46 31.65 5.58
N SER A 258 -23.85 31.56 4.43
CA SER A 258 -22.38 31.63 4.28
C SER A 258 -21.99 32.87 3.47
N PHE A 259 -20.94 33.55 3.90
CA PHE A 259 -20.43 34.73 3.21
C PHE A 259 -19.11 34.47 2.52
N THR A 260 -18.98 34.97 1.31
CA THR A 260 -17.71 34.97 0.56
C THR A 260 -17.33 36.41 0.28
N VAL A 261 -16.07 36.78 0.58
CA VAL A 261 -15.51 38.09 0.33
C VAL A 261 -14.32 37.94 -0.61
N GLY A 262 -14.50 38.40 -1.85
CA GLY A 262 -13.48 38.44 -2.89
C GLY A 262 -13.59 39.76 -3.69
N ASP A 263 -13.62 39.70 -5.02
CA ASP A 263 -13.88 40.85 -5.88
C ASP A 263 -15.31 41.42 -5.67
N SER A 264 -16.21 40.61 -5.15
CA SER A 264 -17.55 40.96 -4.70
C SER A 264 -17.88 40.26 -3.39
N VAL A 265 -18.83 40.81 -2.63
CA VAL A 265 -19.40 40.10 -1.47
C VAL A 265 -20.51 39.22 -1.98
N MET A 266 -20.54 37.96 -1.53
CA MET A 266 -21.61 37.02 -1.83
C MET A 266 -22.23 36.50 -0.52
N VAL A 267 -23.49 36.17 -0.57
CA VAL A 267 -24.22 35.40 0.45
C VAL A 267 -24.68 34.10 -0.20
N ASN A 268 -24.20 32.98 0.28
CA ASN A 268 -24.29 31.68 -0.41
C ASN A 268 -23.77 31.84 -1.86
N ASP A 269 -24.63 31.66 -2.87
CA ASP A 269 -24.29 31.80 -4.28
C ASP A 269 -24.83 33.11 -4.92
N ALA A 270 -25.41 33.99 -4.11
CA ALA A 270 -25.95 35.30 -4.57
C ALA A 270 -24.94 36.43 -4.39
N VAL A 271 -24.73 37.24 -5.43
CA VAL A 271 -23.86 38.41 -5.36
C VAL A 271 -24.64 39.57 -4.70
N VAL A 272 -24.00 40.22 -3.73
CA VAL A 272 -24.52 41.44 -3.12
C VAL A 272 -24.22 42.63 -4.05
N VAL A 273 -25.25 43.16 -4.70
CA VAL A 273 -25.10 44.24 -5.70
C VAL A 273 -25.25 45.66 -5.11
N ALA A 274 -25.88 45.76 -3.92
CA ALA A 274 -25.90 46.99 -3.12
C ALA A 274 -25.91 46.63 -1.63
N THR A 275 -25.15 47.42 -0.84
CA THR A 275 -24.96 47.15 0.59
C THR A 275 -25.51 48.28 1.47
N ASP A 276 -25.95 47.93 2.68
CA ASP A 276 -26.23 48.84 3.77
C ASP A 276 -27.31 49.91 3.39
N VAL A 277 -28.39 49.48 2.72
CA VAL A 277 -29.59 50.35 2.58
C VAL A 277 -30.21 50.43 3.95
N VAL A 278 -30.10 51.62 4.56
CA VAL A 278 -30.56 51.84 5.93
C VAL A 278 -32.10 51.94 5.98
N THR A 279 -32.67 51.23 6.94
CA THR A 279 -34.11 51.27 7.25
C THR A 279 -34.33 51.56 8.71
N LYS A 280 -35.59 51.87 9.10
CA LYS A 280 -35.96 52.15 10.49
C LYS A 280 -35.66 50.99 11.44
N ASN A 281 -35.74 49.76 10.95
CA ASN A 281 -35.64 48.56 11.78
C ASN A 281 -34.55 47.62 11.30
N GLY A 282 -33.56 48.07 10.49
CA GLY A 282 -32.41 47.25 10.08
C GLY A 282 -31.79 47.70 8.78
N LEU A 283 -31.15 46.74 8.10
CA LEU A 283 -30.43 46.93 6.84
C LEU A 283 -30.98 46.06 5.74
N ILE A 284 -30.92 46.55 4.51
CA ILE A 284 -31.16 45.76 3.30
C ILE A 284 -29.86 45.64 2.52
N HIS A 285 -29.49 44.40 2.15
CA HIS A 285 -28.51 44.15 1.13
C HIS A 285 -29.22 43.61 -0.12
N VAL A 286 -29.00 44.23 -1.24
CA VAL A 286 -29.64 43.81 -2.50
C VAL A 286 -28.82 42.67 -3.10
N ILE A 287 -29.48 41.60 -3.48
CA ILE A 287 -28.85 40.41 -4.07
C ILE A 287 -29.43 40.07 -5.44
N ASP A 288 -28.61 39.44 -6.29
CA ASP A 288 -28.94 39.09 -7.67
C ASP A 288 -29.64 37.74 -7.82
N LYS A 289 -29.76 36.96 -6.74
CA LYS A 289 -30.44 35.65 -6.74
C LYS A 289 -31.35 35.49 -5.53
N VAL A 290 -32.37 34.63 -5.64
CA VAL A 290 -33.15 34.16 -4.51
C VAL A 290 -32.39 33.07 -3.78
N LEU A 291 -32.18 33.19 -2.47
CA LEU A 291 -31.53 32.19 -1.65
C LEU A 291 -32.48 31.00 -1.45
N THR A 292 -31.97 29.81 -1.66
CA THR A 292 -32.68 28.56 -1.38
C THR A 292 -32.30 28.05 -0.01
N PRO A 293 -33.27 27.78 0.89
CA PRO A 293 -32.95 27.21 2.21
C PRO A 293 -32.07 25.98 2.15
N SER A 294 -30.99 25.98 2.91
CA SER A 294 -30.00 24.88 2.96
C SER A 294 -29.33 24.79 4.34
N GLU A 295 -29.22 23.60 4.86
CA GLU A 295 -28.46 23.34 6.09
C GLU A 295 -26.92 23.36 5.82
N THR A 296 -26.53 23.23 4.55
CA THR A 296 -25.12 23.19 4.12
C THR A 296 -24.94 24.07 2.87
N PRO A 297 -24.83 25.38 3.01
CA PRO A 297 -24.83 26.30 1.87
C PRO A 297 -23.51 26.26 1.06
N ASN A 298 -22.44 25.74 1.62
CA ASN A 298 -21.13 25.67 0.97
C ASN A 298 -20.95 24.34 0.24
N ASP A 299 -20.37 24.39 -0.95
CA ASP A 299 -19.86 23.22 -1.67
C ASP A 299 -18.56 22.69 -1.03
N ILE A 300 -18.04 21.58 -1.57
CA ILE A 300 -16.82 20.93 -1.07
C ILE A 300 -15.62 21.89 -1.08
N PRO A 301 -15.26 22.57 -2.19
CA PRO A 301 -14.11 23.48 -2.20
C PRO A 301 -14.25 24.62 -1.20
N ARG A 302 -15.45 25.19 -1.12
CA ARG A 302 -15.71 26.30 -0.21
C ARG A 302 -15.67 25.86 1.25
N THR A 303 -16.26 24.72 1.57
CA THR A 303 -16.20 24.15 2.93
C THR A 303 -14.76 23.88 3.33
N ALA A 304 -13.96 23.25 2.45
CA ALA A 304 -12.54 23.00 2.70
C ALA A 304 -11.78 24.30 2.97
N GLN A 305 -11.97 25.32 2.13
CA GLN A 305 -11.35 26.65 2.30
C GLN A 305 -11.67 27.27 3.67
N CYS A 306 -12.93 27.18 4.07
CA CYS A 306 -13.40 27.80 5.32
C CYS A 306 -12.96 27.08 6.61
N THR A 307 -12.35 25.89 6.52
CA THR A 307 -11.79 25.21 7.67
C THR A 307 -10.47 25.83 8.14
N GLY A 308 -9.71 26.46 7.24
CA GLY A 308 -8.38 27.02 7.51
C GLY A 308 -7.30 25.98 7.79
N ILE A 309 -7.53 24.72 7.46
CA ILE A 309 -6.56 23.60 7.61
C ILE A 309 -6.31 22.86 6.30
N HIS A 310 -6.89 23.33 5.20
CA HIS A 310 -6.81 22.73 3.86
C HIS A 310 -6.35 23.73 2.80
N ASP A 311 -5.58 24.76 3.18
CA ASP A 311 -5.12 25.81 2.27
C ASP A 311 -4.29 25.22 1.11
N SER A 312 -3.45 24.23 1.41
CA SER A 312 -2.64 23.50 0.42
C SER A 312 -3.50 22.70 -0.55
N LEU A 313 -4.52 22.01 -0.05
CA LEU A 313 -5.48 21.27 -0.88
C LEU A 313 -6.21 22.21 -1.84
N VAL A 314 -6.75 23.30 -1.33
CA VAL A 314 -7.48 24.30 -2.12
C VAL A 314 -6.58 24.93 -3.18
N ALA A 315 -5.35 25.32 -2.81
CA ALA A 315 -4.35 25.82 -3.75
C ALA A 315 -4.03 24.78 -4.84
N GLY A 316 -3.87 23.50 -4.48
CA GLY A 316 -3.67 22.38 -5.41
C GLY A 316 -4.83 22.21 -6.38
N VAL A 317 -6.07 22.27 -5.89
CA VAL A 317 -7.30 22.17 -6.70
C VAL A 317 -7.40 23.31 -7.71
N ILE A 318 -7.06 24.55 -7.31
CA ILE A 318 -7.02 25.70 -8.19
C ILE A 318 -5.92 25.54 -9.25
N GLN A 319 -4.70 25.13 -8.85
CA GLN A 319 -3.57 24.94 -9.75
C GLN A 319 -3.82 23.82 -10.78
N ALA A 320 -4.49 22.74 -10.38
CA ALA A 320 -4.88 21.63 -11.24
C ALA A 320 -6.14 21.94 -12.10
N GLU A 321 -6.73 23.14 -11.98
CA GLU A 321 -7.94 23.56 -12.70
C GLU A 321 -9.16 22.65 -12.41
N LEU A 322 -9.23 22.06 -11.21
CA LEU A 322 -10.31 21.16 -10.79
C LEU A 322 -11.47 21.84 -10.04
N LEU A 323 -11.37 23.17 -9.83
CA LEU A 323 -12.36 23.90 -9.02
C LEU A 323 -13.79 23.73 -9.56
N GLU A 324 -14.00 23.95 -10.85
CA GLU A 324 -15.32 23.79 -11.49
C GLU A 324 -15.85 22.35 -11.41
N THR A 325 -14.95 21.36 -11.48
CA THR A 325 -15.30 19.93 -11.36
C THR A 325 -15.84 19.62 -9.98
N LEU A 326 -15.16 20.10 -8.93
CA LEU A 326 -15.55 19.87 -7.53
C LEU A 326 -16.69 20.77 -7.04
N GLN A 327 -17.01 21.85 -7.77
CA GLN A 327 -18.22 22.66 -7.60
C GLN A 327 -19.44 22.08 -8.33
N GLY A 328 -19.25 21.03 -9.11
CA GLY A 328 -20.34 20.33 -9.80
C GLY A 328 -21.42 19.79 -8.85
N THR A 329 -22.51 19.32 -9.44
CA THR A 329 -23.74 18.93 -8.70
C THR A 329 -23.56 17.73 -7.77
N GLY A 330 -22.44 17.00 -7.84
CA GLY A 330 -22.17 15.83 -6.99
C GLY A 330 -23.26 14.73 -7.09
N PRO A 331 -23.49 13.94 -6.05
CA PRO A 331 -22.75 14.00 -4.79
C PRO A 331 -21.32 13.46 -4.92
N PHE A 332 -20.40 14.03 -4.14
CA PHE A 332 -19.01 13.58 -4.05
C PHE A 332 -18.65 13.26 -2.61
N THR A 333 -17.66 12.40 -2.43
CA THR A 333 -16.93 12.23 -1.16
C THR A 333 -15.51 12.69 -1.37
N LEU A 334 -15.06 13.68 -0.61
CA LEU A 334 -13.69 14.16 -0.61
C LEU A 334 -12.98 13.68 0.64
N PHE A 335 -11.89 12.94 0.47
CA PHE A 335 -10.91 12.68 1.52
C PHE A 335 -9.91 13.83 1.53
N ALA A 336 -10.09 14.79 2.44
CA ALA A 336 -9.36 16.06 2.45
C ALA A 336 -8.11 15.96 3.34
N PRO A 337 -6.90 15.91 2.77
CA PRO A 337 -5.68 15.98 3.56
C PRO A 337 -5.48 17.37 4.15
N THR A 338 -4.98 17.43 5.38
CA THR A 338 -4.65 18.68 6.05
C THR A 338 -3.39 19.33 5.45
N ASP A 339 -3.12 20.60 5.75
CA ASP A 339 -1.87 21.28 5.36
C ASP A 339 -0.64 20.57 5.93
N GLN A 340 -0.77 19.98 7.13
CA GLN A 340 0.30 19.16 7.70
C GLN A 340 0.54 17.90 6.89
N ALA A 341 -0.52 17.22 6.41
CA ALA A 341 -0.40 16.05 5.54
C ALA A 341 0.33 16.38 4.22
N PHE A 342 0.07 17.55 3.62
CA PHE A 342 0.80 18.04 2.46
C PHE A 342 2.28 18.30 2.77
N ALA A 343 2.57 18.90 3.92
CA ALA A 343 3.93 19.16 4.38
C ALA A 343 4.71 17.85 4.63
N ASP A 344 4.08 16.89 5.30
CA ASP A 344 4.68 15.58 5.61
C ASP A 344 4.93 14.75 4.34
N ALA A 345 4.05 14.87 3.34
CA ALA A 345 4.22 14.25 2.03
C ALA A 345 5.27 14.95 1.15
N GLY A 346 5.75 16.13 1.56
CA GLY A 346 6.73 16.90 0.79
C GLY A 346 6.21 17.42 -0.56
N VAL A 347 4.89 17.63 -0.68
CA VAL A 347 4.28 18.13 -1.92
C VAL A 347 4.60 19.62 -2.08
N ASP A 348 5.45 19.95 -3.06
CA ASP A 348 5.79 21.31 -3.44
C ASP A 348 4.94 21.74 -4.65
N LEU A 349 3.86 22.47 -4.40
CA LEU A 349 2.96 22.97 -5.45
C LEU A 349 3.70 23.88 -6.45
N ALA A 350 4.69 24.65 -6.00
CA ALA A 350 5.45 25.51 -6.90
C ALA A 350 6.31 24.70 -7.89
N ALA A 351 6.86 23.57 -7.44
CA ALA A 351 7.59 22.65 -8.30
C ALA A 351 6.67 21.91 -9.30
N LEU A 352 5.39 21.76 -8.97
CA LEU A 352 4.39 21.12 -9.81
C LEU A 352 3.70 22.09 -10.81
N ASP A 353 4.12 23.36 -10.92
CA ASP A 353 3.56 24.32 -11.89
C ASP A 353 4.16 24.15 -13.30
N THR A 354 4.19 22.90 -13.77
CA THR A 354 4.53 22.49 -15.13
C THR A 354 3.40 21.67 -15.72
N PRO A 355 3.28 21.50 -17.03
CA PRO A 355 2.23 20.67 -17.61
C PRO A 355 2.21 19.24 -17.06
N GLU A 356 3.38 18.62 -16.93
CA GLU A 356 3.54 17.27 -16.37
C GLU A 356 3.23 17.25 -14.86
N GLY A 357 3.69 18.28 -14.13
CA GLY A 357 3.42 18.43 -12.70
C GLY A 357 1.94 18.63 -12.41
N LYS A 358 1.24 19.44 -13.20
CA LYS A 358 -0.21 19.64 -13.10
C LYS A 358 -0.99 18.36 -13.41
N ALA A 359 -0.55 17.59 -14.40
CA ALA A 359 -1.18 16.28 -14.68
C ALA A 359 -1.02 15.31 -13.52
N ALA A 360 0.18 15.22 -12.92
CA ALA A 360 0.43 14.40 -11.74
C ALA A 360 -0.39 14.90 -10.53
N LEU A 361 -0.46 16.22 -10.31
CA LEU A 361 -1.27 16.81 -9.25
C LEU A 361 -2.77 16.52 -9.45
N THR A 362 -3.25 16.62 -10.70
CA THR A 362 -4.64 16.27 -11.06
C THR A 362 -4.95 14.81 -10.71
N ASP A 363 -4.06 13.88 -11.04
CA ASP A 363 -4.24 12.45 -10.72
C ASP A 363 -4.27 12.21 -9.21
N ILE A 364 -3.36 12.82 -8.46
CA ILE A 364 -3.34 12.78 -7.00
C ILE A 364 -4.64 13.33 -6.42
N LEU A 365 -5.06 14.53 -6.83
CA LEU A 365 -6.27 15.17 -6.29
C LEU A 365 -7.55 14.38 -6.63
N LEU A 366 -7.67 13.85 -7.84
CA LEU A 366 -8.80 13.00 -8.23
C LEU A 366 -8.79 11.65 -7.50
N TYR A 367 -7.63 11.17 -7.04
CA TYR A 367 -7.55 9.99 -6.18
C TYR A 367 -8.15 10.21 -4.78
N HIS A 368 -8.27 11.47 -4.35
CA HIS A 368 -8.92 11.83 -3.07
C HIS A 368 -10.45 11.97 -3.19
N VAL A 369 -11.02 11.81 -4.39
CA VAL A 369 -12.45 12.04 -4.63
C VAL A 369 -13.13 10.76 -5.08
N VAL A 370 -14.24 10.42 -4.44
CA VAL A 370 -15.14 9.34 -4.87
C VAL A 370 -16.43 9.96 -5.38
N SER A 371 -16.93 9.46 -6.52
CA SER A 371 -18.27 9.81 -7.01
C SER A 371 -19.31 9.11 -6.15
N GLY A 372 -20.23 9.90 -5.59
CA GLY A 372 -21.21 9.43 -4.64
C GLY A 372 -20.89 9.83 -3.21
N GLU A 373 -21.87 9.70 -2.36
CA GLU A 373 -21.74 9.98 -0.94
C GLU A 373 -21.43 8.69 -0.18
N VAL A 374 -20.31 8.65 0.51
CA VAL A 374 -19.85 7.53 1.34
C VAL A 374 -19.72 8.01 2.78
N PRO A 375 -20.82 8.07 3.53
CA PRO A 375 -20.76 8.47 4.94
C PRO A 375 -19.97 7.44 5.77
N ALA A 376 -19.35 7.88 6.86
CA ALA A 376 -18.55 7.02 7.73
C ALA A 376 -19.32 5.78 8.22
N SER A 377 -20.64 5.92 8.41
CA SER A 377 -21.52 4.83 8.82
C SER A 377 -21.72 3.74 7.75
N ALA A 378 -21.45 4.05 6.48
CA ALA A 378 -21.51 3.08 5.38
C ALA A 378 -20.19 2.37 5.14
N VAL A 379 -19.10 2.86 5.72
CA VAL A 379 -17.76 2.26 5.59
C VAL A 379 -17.69 1.00 6.45
N THR A 380 -17.36 -0.10 5.82
CA THR A 380 -17.12 -1.38 6.49
C THR A 380 -15.67 -1.81 6.30
N ASP A 381 -15.20 -2.66 7.19
CA ASP A 381 -13.85 -3.21 7.09
C ASP A 381 -13.67 -3.98 5.77
N CYS A 382 -12.50 -3.83 5.13
CA CYS A 382 -12.22 -4.39 3.80
C CYS A 382 -13.10 -3.86 2.64
N MET A 383 -13.90 -2.81 2.87
CA MET A 383 -14.60 -2.12 1.79
C MET A 383 -13.58 -1.49 0.83
N SER A 384 -13.93 -1.43 -0.45
CA SER A 384 -13.21 -0.65 -1.46
C SER A 384 -14.16 0.24 -2.26
N ALA A 385 -13.65 1.38 -2.74
CA ALA A 385 -14.35 2.27 -3.65
C ALA A 385 -13.38 2.76 -4.73
N ASN A 386 -13.90 3.03 -5.93
CA ASN A 386 -13.07 3.62 -6.97
C ASN A 386 -13.07 5.14 -6.83
N ALA A 387 -11.88 5.72 -6.79
CA ALA A 387 -11.71 7.16 -6.90
C ALA A 387 -12.04 7.67 -8.30
N VAL A 388 -12.19 8.98 -8.46
CA VAL A 388 -12.54 9.59 -9.76
C VAL A 388 -11.46 9.38 -10.81
N ASN A 389 -10.18 9.21 -10.41
CA ASN A 389 -9.11 8.83 -11.35
C ASN A 389 -9.16 7.35 -11.80
N GLY A 390 -10.10 6.56 -11.27
CA GLY A 390 -10.31 5.15 -11.63
C GLY A 390 -9.59 4.14 -10.76
N GLN A 391 -8.69 4.58 -9.88
CA GLN A 391 -7.93 3.67 -9.00
C GLN A 391 -8.69 3.36 -7.70
N PRO A 392 -8.46 2.17 -7.11
CA PRO A 392 -9.17 1.76 -5.90
C PRO A 392 -8.65 2.47 -4.64
N LEU A 393 -9.58 2.82 -3.77
CA LEU A 393 -9.34 3.14 -2.36
C LEU A 393 -9.75 1.94 -1.52
N ALA A 394 -9.00 1.65 -0.47
CA ALA A 394 -9.31 0.60 0.49
C ALA A 394 -9.62 1.19 1.86
N PHE A 395 -10.62 0.64 2.52
CA PHE A 395 -11.03 1.11 3.83
C PHE A 395 -10.71 0.09 4.92
N THR A 396 -10.26 0.60 6.06
CA THR A 396 -10.03 -0.17 7.27
C THR A 396 -10.84 0.42 8.40
N VAL A 397 -11.50 -0.44 9.18
CA VAL A 397 -12.23 -0.06 10.39
C VAL A 397 -11.64 -0.82 11.57
N ASP A 398 -10.69 -0.18 12.26
CA ASP A 398 -10.05 -0.73 13.47
C ASP A 398 -9.79 0.42 14.46
N GLY A 399 -10.70 0.57 15.41
CA GLY A 399 -10.65 1.70 16.35
C GLY A 399 -10.88 3.08 15.75
N GLY A 400 -11.07 3.18 14.44
CA GLY A 400 -11.33 4.37 13.62
C GLY A 400 -11.45 4.00 12.17
N VAL A 401 -11.85 4.94 11.32
CA VAL A 401 -11.88 4.74 9.86
C VAL A 401 -10.56 5.18 9.27
N MET A 402 -9.99 4.34 8.42
CA MET A 402 -8.84 4.68 7.60
C MET A 402 -9.19 4.50 6.13
N VAL A 403 -8.60 5.32 5.26
CA VAL A 403 -8.62 5.17 3.81
C VAL A 403 -7.19 4.97 3.33
N ASN A 404 -6.90 3.83 2.70
CA ASN A 404 -5.54 3.34 2.46
C ASN A 404 -4.75 3.33 3.79
N ASP A 405 -3.69 4.14 3.89
CA ASP A 405 -2.88 4.30 5.10
C ASP A 405 -3.13 5.63 5.85
N ALA A 406 -4.13 6.41 5.41
CA ALA A 406 -4.51 7.68 6.03
C ALA A 406 -5.64 7.48 7.06
N THR A 407 -5.49 8.10 8.23
CA THR A 407 -6.51 8.09 9.28
C THR A 407 -7.54 9.19 9.03
N VAL A 408 -8.83 8.85 9.10
CA VAL A 408 -9.90 9.84 9.09
C VAL A 408 -10.01 10.48 10.47
N SER A 409 -9.55 11.73 10.58
CA SER A 409 -9.52 12.47 11.85
C SER A 409 -10.85 13.17 12.16
N LEU A 410 -11.60 13.56 11.11
CA LEU A 410 -12.94 14.12 11.19
C LEU A 410 -13.78 13.60 10.02
N ALA A 411 -14.89 12.97 10.30
CA ALA A 411 -15.77 12.38 9.30
C ALA A 411 -17.06 13.19 9.10
N ASP A 412 -17.70 12.98 7.97
CA ASP A 412 -19.08 13.42 7.66
C ASP A 412 -19.27 14.94 7.75
N VAL A 413 -18.30 15.74 7.31
CA VAL A 413 -18.49 17.18 7.16
C VAL A 413 -19.37 17.42 5.92
N SER A 414 -20.63 17.71 6.16
CA SER A 414 -21.64 17.87 5.10
C SER A 414 -21.43 19.16 4.30
N THR A 415 -21.68 19.07 2.99
CA THR A 415 -21.60 20.17 2.03
C THR A 415 -22.82 20.17 1.11
N SER A 416 -23.02 21.20 0.31
CA SER A 416 -24.14 21.27 -0.62
C SER A 416 -24.07 20.25 -1.77
N ASN A 417 -22.88 19.69 -2.03
CA ASN A 417 -22.68 18.75 -3.12
C ASN A 417 -21.95 17.47 -2.70
N GLY A 418 -21.97 17.13 -1.40
CA GLY A 418 -21.39 15.89 -0.91
C GLY A 418 -20.86 15.95 0.52
N VAL A 419 -19.85 15.17 0.83
CA VAL A 419 -19.29 15.02 2.16
C VAL A 419 -17.75 15.11 2.12
N ILE A 420 -17.17 15.69 3.18
CA ILE A 420 -15.71 15.73 3.38
C ILE A 420 -15.35 14.85 4.57
N HIS A 421 -14.32 14.03 4.39
CA HIS A 421 -13.60 13.34 5.46
C HIS A 421 -12.18 13.90 5.55
N VAL A 422 -11.82 14.46 6.69
CA VAL A 422 -10.49 15.01 6.93
C VAL A 422 -9.53 13.88 7.22
N ILE A 423 -8.42 13.84 6.50
CA ILE A 423 -7.40 12.79 6.63
C ILE A 423 -6.02 13.37 6.99
N ASP A 424 -5.21 12.55 7.67
CA ASP A 424 -3.87 12.91 8.16
C ASP A 424 -2.74 12.72 7.16
N LYS A 425 -3.02 12.13 5.97
CA LYS A 425 -2.03 11.92 4.91
C LYS A 425 -2.58 12.24 3.53
N VAL A 426 -1.69 12.62 2.61
CA VAL A 426 -1.99 12.70 1.18
C VAL A 426 -2.02 11.28 0.61
N LEU A 427 -3.11 10.89 -0.04
CA LEU A 427 -3.23 9.60 -0.71
C LEU A 427 -2.40 9.58 -1.99
N THR A 428 -1.60 8.55 -2.15
CA THR A 428 -0.81 8.34 -3.38
C THR A 428 -1.56 7.37 -4.31
N PRO A 429 -1.80 7.75 -5.57
CA PRO A 429 -2.46 6.88 -6.53
C PRO A 429 -1.79 5.51 -6.66
N THR A 430 -2.57 4.44 -6.53
CA THR A 430 -2.10 3.06 -6.63
C THR A 430 -3.20 2.10 -7.04
N ASP A 431 -2.85 1.08 -7.81
CA ASP A 431 -3.77 -0.01 -8.17
C ASP A 431 -3.93 -1.05 -7.04
N SER A 432 -3.09 -0.99 -6.02
CA SER A 432 -3.06 -1.95 -4.90
C SER A 432 -2.85 -1.22 -3.57
N PRO A 433 -3.89 -0.65 -2.97
CA PRO A 433 -3.76 0.19 -1.77
C PRO A 433 -3.47 -0.59 -0.48
N ASN A 434 -3.80 -1.87 -0.43
CA ASN A 434 -3.58 -2.71 0.75
C ASN A 434 -2.18 -3.34 0.73
N ASN A 435 -1.52 -3.39 1.89
CA ASN A 435 -0.30 -4.18 2.09
C ASN A 435 -0.61 -5.68 2.21
N ILE A 436 0.43 -6.51 2.24
CA ILE A 436 0.32 -7.98 2.31
C ILE A 436 -0.60 -8.46 3.44
N PRO A 437 -0.40 -8.11 4.72
CA PRO A 437 -1.28 -8.57 5.80
C PRO A 437 -2.74 -8.15 5.61
N ARG A 438 -2.94 -6.91 5.16
CA ARG A 438 -4.29 -6.39 4.94
C ARG A 438 -4.98 -7.07 3.76
N THR A 439 -4.26 -7.28 2.67
CA THR A 439 -4.79 -8.02 1.51
C THR A 439 -5.18 -9.43 1.92
N ALA A 440 -4.30 -10.16 2.65
CA ALA A 440 -4.61 -11.50 3.15
C ALA A 440 -5.87 -11.51 4.04
N GLN A 441 -5.98 -10.57 4.99
CA GLN A 441 -7.15 -10.43 5.86
C GLN A 441 -8.44 -10.24 5.06
N CYS A 442 -8.41 -9.39 4.04
CA CYS A 442 -9.60 -9.05 3.26
C CYS A 442 -10.05 -10.15 2.27
N THR A 443 -9.27 -11.21 2.08
CA THR A 443 -9.70 -12.37 1.27
C THR A 443 -10.71 -13.25 1.97
N GLY A 444 -10.70 -13.29 3.31
CA GLY A 444 -11.55 -14.16 4.15
C GLY A 444 -11.23 -15.66 4.04
N ILE A 445 -10.05 -16.01 3.52
CA ILE A 445 -9.58 -17.41 3.41
C ILE A 445 -8.21 -17.62 4.07
N HIS A 446 -7.70 -16.59 4.75
CA HIS A 446 -6.38 -16.58 5.41
C HIS A 446 -6.48 -16.11 6.87
N ASP A 447 -7.63 -16.33 7.54
CA ASP A 447 -7.83 -15.89 8.93
C ASP A 447 -6.83 -16.55 9.89
N SER A 448 -6.49 -17.81 9.64
CA SER A 448 -5.49 -18.58 10.39
C SER A 448 -4.09 -17.98 10.20
N LEU A 449 -3.72 -17.66 8.95
CA LEU A 449 -2.43 -17.03 8.64
C LEU A 449 -2.30 -15.66 9.32
N VAL A 450 -3.32 -14.81 9.21
CA VAL A 450 -3.33 -13.48 9.84
C VAL A 450 -3.22 -13.61 11.36
N SER A 451 -3.97 -14.54 11.96
CA SER A 451 -3.90 -14.81 13.40
C SER A 451 -2.51 -15.30 13.83
N ALA A 452 -1.89 -16.16 13.02
CA ALA A 452 -0.52 -16.65 13.25
C ALA A 452 0.51 -15.51 13.19
N VAL A 453 0.40 -14.63 12.18
CA VAL A 453 1.27 -13.45 12.00
C VAL A 453 1.18 -12.50 13.20
N VAL A 454 -0.05 -12.24 13.70
CA VAL A 454 -0.28 -11.41 14.88
C VAL A 454 0.33 -12.07 16.13
N GLN A 455 0.10 -13.39 16.33
CA GLN A 455 0.63 -14.16 17.48
C GLN A 455 2.16 -14.23 17.49
N ALA A 456 2.79 -14.32 16.30
CA ALA A 456 4.24 -14.31 16.12
C ALA A 456 4.86 -12.90 16.17
N GLU A 457 4.04 -11.84 16.37
CA GLU A 457 4.46 -10.43 16.40
C GLU A 457 5.16 -9.98 15.10
N LEU A 458 4.77 -10.56 13.95
CA LEU A 458 5.37 -10.26 12.64
C LEU A 458 4.60 -9.22 11.83
N LEU A 459 3.50 -8.69 12.37
CA LEU A 459 2.61 -7.79 11.65
C LEU A 459 3.35 -6.53 11.15
N GLU A 460 4.11 -5.86 12.01
CA GLU A 460 4.88 -4.67 11.63
C GLU A 460 5.95 -4.99 10.58
N THR A 461 6.57 -6.17 10.67
CA THR A 461 7.59 -6.60 9.69
C THR A 461 6.99 -6.76 8.30
N LEU A 462 5.82 -7.41 8.19
CA LEU A 462 5.12 -7.64 6.92
C LEU A 462 4.35 -6.41 6.40
N GLN A 463 4.12 -5.41 7.24
CA GLN A 463 3.62 -4.08 6.85
C GLN A 463 4.73 -3.15 6.36
N GLY A 464 6.00 -3.54 6.53
CA GLY A 464 7.16 -2.78 6.08
C GLY A 464 7.17 -2.50 4.57
N ALA A 465 8.10 -1.64 4.14
CA ALA A 465 8.15 -1.11 2.78
C ALA A 465 8.38 -2.15 1.66
N GLY A 466 8.73 -3.39 1.98
CA GLY A 466 8.94 -4.42 0.96
C GLY A 466 10.02 -4.09 -0.09
N PRO A 467 9.95 -4.63 -1.33
CA PRO A 467 8.94 -5.59 -1.74
C PRO A 467 9.12 -6.98 -1.12
N PHE A 468 8.01 -7.68 -0.89
CA PHE A 468 8.00 -9.05 -0.40
C PHE A 468 7.18 -9.94 -1.34
N THR A 469 7.48 -11.24 -1.33
CA THR A 469 6.59 -12.27 -1.86
C THR A 469 6.11 -13.13 -0.73
N LEU A 470 4.81 -13.21 -0.51
CA LEU A 470 4.20 -14.09 0.47
C LEU A 470 3.55 -15.28 -0.22
N PHE A 471 3.96 -16.49 0.13
CA PHE A 471 3.23 -17.70 -0.17
C PHE A 471 2.21 -17.94 0.94
N ALA A 472 0.95 -17.58 0.69
CA ALA A 472 -0.09 -17.52 1.71
C ALA A 472 -0.90 -18.83 1.75
N PRO A 473 -0.71 -19.69 2.78
CA PRO A 473 -1.54 -20.86 2.95
C PRO A 473 -2.96 -20.47 3.36
N THR A 474 -3.94 -21.20 2.82
CA THR A 474 -5.34 -21.03 3.16
C THR A 474 -5.65 -21.55 4.57
N ASP A 475 -6.82 -21.19 5.12
CA ASP A 475 -7.30 -21.73 6.39
C ASP A 475 -7.40 -23.27 6.35
N GLN A 476 -7.76 -23.84 5.16
CA GLN A 476 -7.79 -25.27 4.97
C GLN A 476 -6.39 -25.88 5.07
N ALA A 477 -5.37 -25.22 4.49
CA ALA A 477 -3.97 -25.65 4.58
C ALA A 477 -3.48 -25.71 6.05
N PHE A 478 -3.85 -24.70 6.86
CA PHE A 478 -3.57 -24.71 8.31
C PHE A 478 -4.27 -25.86 9.04
N ALA A 479 -5.53 -26.13 8.69
CA ALA A 479 -6.30 -27.22 9.26
C ALA A 479 -5.71 -28.60 8.89
N ASP A 480 -5.34 -28.79 7.63
CA ASP A 480 -4.73 -30.04 7.14
C ASP A 480 -3.34 -30.29 7.74
N ALA A 481 -2.57 -29.21 7.98
CA ALA A 481 -1.29 -29.27 8.69
C ALA A 481 -1.44 -29.52 10.21
N GLY A 482 -2.67 -29.47 10.75
CA GLY A 482 -2.94 -29.67 12.17
C GLY A 482 -2.33 -28.63 13.09
N ILE A 483 -2.13 -27.38 12.60
CA ILE A 483 -1.52 -26.29 13.38
C ILE A 483 -2.53 -25.74 14.36
N ASP A 484 -2.30 -25.96 15.65
CA ASP A 484 -3.07 -25.40 16.76
C ASP A 484 -2.36 -24.15 17.32
N LEU A 485 -2.82 -22.98 16.91
CA LEU A 485 -2.26 -21.70 17.35
C LEU A 485 -2.35 -21.52 18.87
N ALA A 486 -3.40 -22.04 19.51
CA ALA A 486 -3.54 -21.94 20.96
C ALA A 486 -2.46 -22.76 21.69
N ALA A 487 -2.08 -23.92 21.15
CA ALA A 487 -0.99 -24.72 21.68
C ALA A 487 0.40 -24.07 21.46
N LEU A 488 0.51 -23.22 20.44
CA LEU A 488 1.75 -22.48 20.13
C LEU A 488 1.89 -21.13 20.86
N ASP A 489 0.98 -20.77 21.78
CA ASP A 489 1.08 -19.53 22.58
C ASP A 489 2.05 -19.68 23.76
N THR A 490 3.25 -20.19 23.48
CA THR A 490 4.40 -20.30 24.40
C THR A 490 5.59 -19.62 23.73
N PRO A 491 6.64 -19.22 24.48
CA PRO A 491 7.83 -18.60 23.86
C PRO A 491 8.46 -19.51 22.79
N GLU A 492 8.56 -20.81 23.04
CA GLU A 492 9.12 -21.79 22.11
C GLU A 492 8.18 -22.01 20.91
N GLY A 493 6.86 -22.06 21.15
CA GLY A 493 5.84 -22.19 20.11
C GLY A 493 5.82 -20.97 19.19
N LYS A 494 5.90 -19.75 19.75
CA LYS A 494 6.00 -18.51 18.97
C LYS A 494 7.27 -18.45 18.12
N ALA A 495 8.41 -18.93 18.67
CA ALA A 495 9.65 -18.99 17.90
C ALA A 495 9.55 -19.96 16.71
N ALA A 496 8.95 -21.14 16.93
CA ALA A 496 8.70 -22.11 15.86
C ALA A 496 7.71 -21.57 14.82
N LEU A 497 6.62 -20.91 15.27
CA LEU A 497 5.66 -20.26 14.39
C LEU A 497 6.31 -19.14 13.56
N THR A 498 7.16 -18.34 14.19
CA THR A 498 7.95 -17.30 13.51
C THR A 498 8.82 -17.89 12.39
N ASP A 499 9.52 -18.98 12.66
CA ASP A 499 10.37 -19.65 11.67
C ASP A 499 9.54 -20.19 10.49
N ILE A 500 8.40 -20.81 10.76
CA ILE A 500 7.45 -21.27 9.74
C ILE A 500 6.96 -20.09 8.91
N LEU A 501 6.46 -19.03 9.54
CA LEU A 501 5.90 -17.86 8.82
C LEU A 501 6.95 -17.15 7.97
N LEU A 502 8.17 -16.97 8.47
CA LEU A 502 9.27 -16.38 7.71
C LEU A 502 9.75 -17.28 6.56
N TYR A 503 9.51 -18.59 6.63
CA TYR A 503 9.75 -19.51 5.52
C TYR A 503 8.74 -19.34 4.37
N HIS A 504 7.58 -18.73 4.63
CA HIS A 504 6.60 -18.39 3.60
C HIS A 504 6.87 -17.03 2.91
N VAL A 505 7.92 -16.30 3.34
CA VAL A 505 8.20 -14.96 2.84
C VAL A 505 9.55 -14.92 2.14
N VAL A 506 9.58 -14.40 0.92
CA VAL A 506 10.80 -14.08 0.17
C VAL A 506 10.97 -12.56 0.17
N ALA A 507 12.17 -12.09 0.47
CA ALA A 507 12.54 -10.69 0.31
C ALA A 507 12.73 -10.40 -1.18
N GLY A 508 11.88 -9.53 -1.74
CA GLY A 508 11.81 -9.24 -3.16
C GLY A 508 10.50 -9.72 -3.78
N GLU A 509 10.23 -9.25 -4.97
CA GLU A 509 9.05 -9.62 -5.74
C GLU A 509 9.41 -10.76 -6.70
N VAL A 510 8.69 -11.88 -6.59
CA VAL A 510 8.82 -13.07 -7.46
C VAL A 510 7.47 -13.28 -8.15
N PRO A 511 7.16 -12.54 -9.22
CA PRO A 511 5.91 -12.74 -9.95
C PRO A 511 5.89 -14.11 -10.64
N SER A 512 4.73 -14.66 -10.88
CA SER A 512 4.57 -15.98 -11.54
C SER A 512 5.29 -16.07 -12.88
N SER A 513 5.41 -14.94 -13.59
CA SER A 513 6.14 -14.83 -14.86
C SER A 513 7.66 -15.00 -14.74
N ALA A 514 8.22 -14.78 -13.55
CA ALA A 514 9.64 -14.97 -13.25
C ALA A 514 9.95 -16.40 -12.79
N VAL A 515 8.93 -17.19 -12.46
CA VAL A 515 9.10 -18.56 -11.98
C VAL A 515 9.41 -19.49 -13.16
N SER A 516 10.47 -20.23 -13.03
CA SER A 516 10.88 -21.26 -13.99
C SER A 516 11.11 -22.59 -13.28
N GLU A 517 11.13 -23.65 -14.07
CA GLU A 517 11.47 -25.00 -13.58
C GLU A 517 12.80 -24.98 -12.83
N CYS A 518 12.84 -25.57 -11.64
CA CYS A 518 14.01 -25.62 -10.78
C CYS A 518 14.55 -24.25 -10.27
N LEU A 519 13.77 -23.18 -10.41
CA LEU A 519 14.11 -21.94 -9.72
C LEU A 519 14.11 -22.18 -8.21
N THR A 520 15.06 -21.60 -7.51
CA THR A 520 15.08 -21.55 -6.03
C THR A 520 15.13 -20.11 -5.56
N ALA A 521 14.47 -19.83 -4.45
CA ALA A 521 14.53 -18.54 -3.78
C ALA A 521 14.88 -18.74 -2.30
N THR A 522 15.63 -17.81 -1.73
CA THR A 522 15.92 -17.83 -0.29
C THR A 522 14.84 -17.07 0.45
N THR A 523 14.22 -17.70 1.41
CA THR A 523 13.19 -17.10 2.26
C THR A 523 13.79 -16.23 3.36
N VAL A 524 12.97 -15.45 4.03
CA VAL A 524 13.42 -14.53 5.10
C VAL A 524 14.03 -15.28 6.29
N ASN A 525 13.62 -16.53 6.56
CA ASN A 525 14.26 -17.35 7.60
C ASN A 525 15.63 -17.94 7.18
N GLY A 526 16.05 -17.73 5.91
CA GLY A 526 17.36 -18.16 5.39
C GLY A 526 17.36 -19.51 4.69
N ASN A 527 16.27 -20.29 4.75
CA ASN A 527 16.15 -21.58 4.05
C ASN A 527 15.65 -21.37 2.60
N PRO A 528 16.04 -22.27 1.67
CA PRO A 528 15.59 -22.20 0.30
C PRO A 528 14.17 -22.77 0.13
N ILE A 529 13.40 -22.18 -0.82
CA ILE A 529 12.25 -22.81 -1.44
C ILE A 529 12.57 -23.13 -2.90
N SER A 530 11.90 -24.12 -3.45
CA SER A 530 12.09 -24.59 -4.84
C SER A 530 10.76 -24.54 -5.60
N PHE A 531 10.84 -24.17 -6.87
CA PHE A 531 9.67 -24.09 -7.73
C PHE A 531 9.63 -25.23 -8.75
N THR A 532 8.42 -25.78 -8.96
CA THR A 532 8.10 -26.72 -10.02
C THR A 532 7.07 -26.10 -10.95
N VAL A 533 7.30 -26.21 -12.25
CA VAL A 533 6.40 -25.71 -13.28
C VAL A 533 5.93 -26.87 -14.15
N GLY A 534 4.65 -27.23 -14.06
CA GLY A 534 4.02 -28.31 -14.81
C GLY A 534 2.62 -27.89 -15.26
N ASP A 535 1.60 -28.64 -14.89
CA ASP A 535 0.19 -28.28 -15.11
C ASP A 535 -0.24 -27.08 -14.22
N GLY A 536 0.63 -26.63 -13.32
CA GLY A 536 0.53 -25.48 -12.44
C GLY A 536 1.89 -25.16 -11.86
N VAL A 537 1.96 -24.09 -11.07
CA VAL A 537 3.16 -23.75 -10.30
C VAL A 537 3.04 -24.36 -8.91
N MET A 538 4.10 -25.02 -8.47
CA MET A 538 4.25 -25.48 -7.08
C MET A 538 5.45 -24.79 -6.43
N VAL A 539 5.35 -24.57 -5.14
CA VAL A 539 6.46 -24.14 -4.28
C VAL A 539 6.70 -25.23 -3.24
N ASN A 540 7.88 -25.88 -3.27
CA ASN A 540 8.16 -27.15 -2.63
C ASN A 540 7.05 -28.17 -3.00
N ASP A 541 6.25 -28.60 -2.03
CA ASP A 541 5.11 -29.52 -2.19
C ASP A 541 3.74 -28.83 -2.25
N ALA A 542 3.69 -27.51 -2.08
CA ALA A 542 2.44 -26.74 -2.10
C ALA A 542 2.08 -26.28 -3.52
N THR A 543 0.80 -26.45 -3.90
CA THR A 543 0.27 -25.94 -5.17
C THR A 543 -0.09 -24.47 -5.06
N VAL A 544 0.36 -23.63 -5.99
CA VAL A 544 -0.09 -22.24 -6.11
C VAL A 544 -1.48 -22.24 -6.76
N THR A 545 -2.51 -21.98 -5.97
CA THR A 545 -3.91 -21.97 -6.41
C THR A 545 -4.36 -20.63 -7.00
N LEU A 546 -3.74 -19.53 -6.56
CA LEU A 546 -3.92 -18.17 -7.09
C LEU A 546 -2.59 -17.44 -7.03
N ALA A 547 -2.13 -16.94 -8.17
CA ALA A 547 -0.87 -16.23 -8.28
C ALA A 547 -1.06 -14.72 -8.47
N ASP A 548 -0.02 -13.95 -8.16
CA ASP A 548 0.12 -12.53 -8.49
C ASP A 548 -0.99 -11.62 -7.92
N VAL A 549 -1.39 -11.86 -6.67
CA VAL A 549 -2.26 -10.92 -5.96
C VAL A 549 -1.41 -9.74 -5.50
N ASN A 550 -1.52 -8.64 -6.23
CA ASN A 550 -0.73 -7.43 -5.99
C ASN A 550 -1.12 -6.73 -4.69
N THR A 551 -0.12 -6.19 -4.01
CA THR A 551 -0.27 -5.41 -2.78
C THR A 551 0.60 -4.16 -2.83
N SER A 552 0.43 -3.22 -1.91
CA SER A 552 1.24 -2.00 -1.87
C SER A 552 2.72 -2.25 -1.52
N ASN A 553 3.05 -3.41 -0.97
CA ASN A 553 4.42 -3.74 -0.56
C ASN A 553 4.91 -5.12 -1.05
N GLY A 554 4.30 -5.65 -2.12
CA GLY A 554 4.73 -6.90 -2.75
C GLY A 554 3.60 -7.70 -3.37
N VAL A 555 3.78 -9.01 -3.45
CA VAL A 555 2.85 -9.94 -4.10
C VAL A 555 2.51 -11.12 -3.19
N ILE A 556 1.27 -11.59 -3.28
CA ILE A 556 0.82 -12.81 -2.60
C ILE A 556 0.56 -13.90 -3.64
N HIS A 557 1.06 -15.11 -3.36
CA HIS A 557 0.66 -16.36 -4.02
C HIS A 557 -0.08 -17.23 -3.01
N VAL A 558 -1.32 -17.56 -3.30
CA VAL A 558 -2.13 -18.43 -2.44
C VAL A 558 -1.72 -19.88 -2.66
N ILE A 559 -1.44 -20.60 -1.58
CA ILE A 559 -1.02 -22.00 -1.61
C ILE A 559 -1.97 -22.90 -0.81
N ASP A 560 -2.06 -24.16 -1.22
CA ASP A 560 -2.94 -25.17 -0.62
C ASP A 560 -2.32 -25.93 0.57
N THR A 561 -1.03 -25.70 0.86
CA THR A 561 -0.28 -26.43 1.89
C THR A 561 0.63 -25.46 2.66
N VAL A 562 0.77 -25.65 3.98
CA VAL A 562 1.72 -24.87 4.81
C VAL A 562 3.13 -25.39 4.55
N LEU A 563 4.04 -24.49 4.18
CA LEU A 563 5.45 -24.84 3.94
C LEU A 563 6.16 -25.13 5.26
N THR A 564 6.90 -26.24 5.31
CA THR A 564 7.73 -26.61 6.47
C THR A 564 9.18 -26.19 6.21
N PRO A 565 9.81 -25.43 7.11
CA PRO A 565 11.20 -24.99 6.94
C PRO A 565 12.14 -26.18 6.72
N THR A 566 12.88 -26.13 5.61
CA THR A 566 13.87 -27.14 5.26
C THR A 566 15.06 -26.52 4.52
N ALA A 567 16.27 -27.04 4.78
CA ALA A 567 17.45 -26.67 4.02
C ALA A 567 17.51 -27.35 2.64
N THR A 568 16.71 -28.40 2.42
CA THR A 568 16.68 -29.24 1.22
C THR A 568 15.23 -29.45 0.78
N PRO A 569 14.63 -28.52 0.04
CA PRO A 569 13.22 -28.59 -0.32
C PRO A 569 12.88 -29.65 -1.39
N ASN A 570 13.86 -30.14 -2.12
CA ASN A 570 13.67 -31.09 -3.21
C ASN A 570 13.97 -32.53 -2.74
N ASP A 571 13.13 -33.47 -3.15
CA ASP A 571 13.38 -34.91 -3.05
C ASP A 571 14.49 -35.36 -4.02
N ILE A 572 14.85 -36.64 -3.97
CA ILE A 572 15.92 -37.23 -4.83
C ILE A 572 15.57 -37.04 -6.31
N PRO A 573 14.38 -37.46 -6.83
CA PRO A 573 14.05 -37.29 -8.22
C PRO A 573 14.09 -35.82 -8.69
N ARG A 574 13.57 -34.93 -7.87
CA ARG A 574 13.54 -33.50 -8.16
C ARG A 574 14.93 -32.87 -8.15
N THR A 575 15.75 -33.21 -7.15
CA THR A 575 17.15 -32.77 -7.09
C THR A 575 17.92 -33.25 -8.32
N ALA A 576 17.78 -34.52 -8.69
CA ALA A 576 18.43 -35.08 -9.88
C ALA A 576 18.00 -34.34 -11.16
N GLN A 577 16.68 -34.05 -11.34
CA GLN A 577 16.14 -33.27 -12.46
C GLN A 577 16.76 -31.89 -12.53
N CYS A 578 16.86 -31.20 -11.40
CA CYS A 578 17.34 -29.82 -11.34
C CYS A 578 18.85 -29.67 -11.54
N THR A 579 19.63 -30.75 -11.52
CA THR A 579 21.07 -30.71 -11.89
C THR A 579 21.28 -30.54 -13.40
N GLY A 580 20.30 -30.94 -14.22
CA GLY A 580 20.37 -30.92 -15.68
C GLY A 580 21.33 -31.94 -16.30
N ILE A 581 21.96 -32.81 -15.51
CA ILE A 581 22.94 -33.82 -15.97
C ILE A 581 22.42 -35.25 -15.76
N HIS A 582 21.23 -35.43 -15.22
CA HIS A 582 20.60 -36.72 -14.91
C HIS A 582 19.23 -36.88 -15.64
N ASN A 583 19.05 -36.24 -16.78
CA ASN A 583 17.79 -36.31 -17.52
C ASN A 583 17.41 -37.73 -17.93
N SER A 584 18.42 -38.53 -18.30
CA SER A 584 18.25 -39.94 -18.66
C SER A 584 17.85 -40.80 -17.43
N LEU A 585 18.44 -40.55 -16.28
CA LEU A 585 18.07 -41.22 -15.03
C LEU A 585 16.60 -40.89 -14.66
N VAL A 586 16.25 -39.61 -14.62
CA VAL A 586 14.88 -39.18 -14.29
C VAL A 586 13.87 -39.75 -15.28
N ALA A 587 14.14 -39.68 -16.57
CA ALA A 587 13.28 -40.27 -17.60
C ALA A 587 13.13 -41.80 -17.41
N GLY A 588 14.24 -42.48 -17.08
CA GLY A 588 14.22 -43.91 -16.77
C GLY A 588 13.38 -44.24 -15.54
N VAL A 589 13.53 -43.47 -14.47
CA VAL A 589 12.72 -43.62 -13.22
C VAL A 589 11.22 -43.46 -13.51
N ILE A 590 10.86 -42.47 -14.32
CA ILE A 590 9.46 -42.26 -14.75
C ILE A 590 8.97 -43.44 -15.59
N GLN A 591 9.72 -43.88 -16.61
CA GLN A 591 9.38 -44.97 -17.49
C GLN A 591 9.26 -46.31 -16.76
N ALA A 592 10.10 -46.56 -15.77
CA ALA A 592 10.05 -47.73 -14.89
C ALA A 592 8.94 -47.68 -13.84
N GLY A 593 8.20 -46.56 -13.74
CA GLY A 593 7.14 -46.37 -12.72
C GLY A 593 7.68 -46.26 -11.28
N LEU A 594 8.95 -45.91 -11.10
CA LEU A 594 9.62 -45.84 -9.76
C LEU A 594 9.53 -44.48 -9.08
N LEU A 595 8.98 -43.46 -9.77
CA LEU A 595 8.85 -42.11 -9.22
C LEU A 595 8.13 -42.10 -7.86
N PRO A 596 6.96 -42.75 -7.68
CA PRO A 596 6.31 -42.76 -6.38
C PRO A 596 7.13 -43.42 -5.26
N THR A 597 7.95 -44.42 -5.62
CA THR A 597 8.82 -45.10 -4.63
C THR A 597 9.93 -44.19 -4.13
N LEU A 598 10.59 -43.45 -5.02
CA LEU A 598 11.69 -42.53 -4.71
C LEU A 598 11.24 -41.18 -4.14
N GLN A 599 9.94 -40.91 -4.15
CA GLN A 599 9.32 -39.74 -3.52
C GLN A 599 8.81 -40.01 -2.09
N THR A 600 8.94 -41.25 -1.59
CA THR A 600 8.59 -41.55 -0.18
C THR A 600 9.60 -40.95 0.78
N ASP A 601 9.25 -40.97 2.09
CA ASP A 601 10.00 -40.28 3.17
C ASP A 601 11.47 -40.76 3.34
N GLY A 602 11.89 -41.87 2.71
CA GLY A 602 13.26 -42.35 2.81
C GLY A 602 13.73 -42.70 4.22
N PRO A 603 14.99 -42.48 4.61
CA PRO A 603 16.04 -41.92 3.77
C PRO A 603 16.60 -42.92 2.75
N PHE A 604 17.02 -42.41 1.58
CA PHE A 604 17.68 -43.23 0.56
C PHE A 604 19.06 -42.67 0.23
N THR A 605 19.94 -43.54 -0.28
CA THR A 605 21.17 -43.13 -0.97
C THR A 605 21.07 -43.55 -2.42
N VAL A 606 21.16 -42.60 -3.33
CA VAL A 606 21.10 -42.88 -4.78
C VAL A 606 22.48 -42.60 -5.41
N PHE A 607 23.03 -43.62 -6.06
CA PHE A 607 24.18 -43.46 -6.94
C PHE A 607 23.66 -43.07 -8.32
N ALA A 608 23.65 -41.76 -8.62
CA ALA A 608 23.02 -41.18 -9.81
C ALA A 608 24.01 -41.15 -10.98
N PRO A 609 23.86 -42.00 -12.00
CA PRO A 609 24.63 -41.91 -13.24
C PRO A 609 24.25 -40.67 -14.04
N THR A 610 25.25 -40.02 -14.65
CA THR A 610 25.04 -38.87 -15.54
C THR A 610 24.44 -39.31 -16.87
N ASP A 611 23.91 -38.33 -17.66
CA ASP A 611 23.45 -38.59 -19.03
C ASP A 611 24.54 -39.19 -19.91
N GLN A 612 25.82 -38.81 -19.69
CA GLN A 612 26.95 -39.39 -20.37
C GLN A 612 27.15 -40.86 -19.97
N ALA A 613 26.99 -41.21 -18.68
CA ALA A 613 27.07 -42.61 -18.23
C ALA A 613 26.01 -43.51 -18.89
N PHE A 614 24.79 -43.03 -19.11
CA PHE A 614 23.77 -43.74 -19.87
C PHE A 614 24.14 -43.90 -21.33
N ALA A 615 24.71 -42.86 -21.97
CA ALA A 615 25.17 -42.91 -23.34
C ALA A 615 26.33 -43.90 -23.51
N ASP A 616 27.29 -43.89 -22.62
CA ASP A 616 28.47 -44.82 -22.62
C ASP A 616 28.05 -46.27 -22.39
N ALA A 617 26.98 -46.49 -21.59
CA ALA A 617 26.38 -47.82 -21.40
C ALA A 617 25.53 -48.27 -22.56
N GLY A 618 25.26 -47.41 -23.56
CA GLY A 618 24.44 -47.74 -24.72
C GLY A 618 22.96 -47.96 -24.36
N ILE A 619 22.49 -47.40 -23.23
CA ILE A 619 21.08 -47.57 -22.81
C ILE A 619 20.24 -46.56 -23.54
N VAL A 620 19.30 -47.08 -24.42
CA VAL A 620 18.33 -46.30 -25.13
C VAL A 620 16.96 -46.57 -24.51
N LEU A 621 16.42 -45.62 -23.79
CA LEU A 621 15.16 -45.81 -23.06
C LEU A 621 13.99 -46.18 -23.97
N ALA A 622 13.93 -45.64 -25.19
CA ALA A 622 12.91 -45.98 -26.17
C ALA A 622 12.90 -47.49 -26.54
N ASP A 623 14.03 -48.15 -26.47
CA ASP A 623 14.14 -49.62 -26.73
C ASP A 623 13.64 -50.45 -25.54
N LEU A 624 13.49 -49.85 -24.37
CA LEU A 624 13.05 -50.46 -23.12
C LEU A 624 11.54 -50.15 -22.81
N ASP A 625 10.79 -49.65 -23.80
CA ASP A 625 9.36 -49.34 -23.62
C ASP A 625 8.47 -50.59 -23.92
N THR A 626 8.87 -51.70 -23.33
CA THR A 626 8.11 -52.94 -23.27
C THR A 626 8.00 -53.43 -21.85
N PRO A 627 7.03 -54.25 -21.47
CA PRO A 627 6.93 -54.73 -20.08
C PRO A 627 8.21 -55.42 -19.60
N GLU A 628 8.88 -56.18 -20.44
CA GLU A 628 10.15 -56.86 -20.11
C GLU A 628 11.30 -55.83 -20.02
N GLY A 629 11.30 -54.82 -20.91
CA GLY A 629 12.32 -53.75 -20.90
C GLY A 629 12.14 -52.85 -19.67
N GLN A 630 10.91 -52.50 -19.30
CA GLN A 630 10.61 -51.71 -18.11
C GLN A 630 10.99 -52.51 -16.82
N ALA A 631 10.77 -53.84 -16.78
CA ALA A 631 11.21 -54.62 -15.63
C ALA A 631 12.75 -54.69 -15.51
N ALA A 632 13.48 -54.84 -16.63
CA ALA A 632 14.94 -54.80 -16.64
C ALA A 632 15.46 -53.41 -16.26
N LEU A 633 14.84 -52.34 -16.74
CA LEU A 633 15.16 -50.96 -16.36
C LEU A 633 14.94 -50.73 -14.86
N SER A 634 13.78 -51.22 -14.33
CA SER A 634 13.49 -51.14 -12.92
C SER A 634 14.56 -51.83 -12.06
N ASP A 635 15.02 -53.05 -12.45
CA ASP A 635 16.05 -53.80 -11.77
C ASP A 635 17.39 -53.02 -11.75
N ILE A 636 17.76 -52.46 -12.90
CA ILE A 636 18.98 -51.63 -13.04
C ILE A 636 18.85 -50.40 -12.11
N LEU A 637 17.74 -49.65 -12.17
CA LEU A 637 17.56 -48.42 -11.39
C LEU A 637 17.55 -48.70 -9.88
N LEU A 638 16.85 -49.76 -9.45
CA LEU A 638 16.83 -50.16 -8.03
C LEU A 638 18.18 -50.62 -7.52
N TYR A 639 19.07 -51.09 -8.44
CA TYR A 639 20.46 -51.41 -8.07
C TYR A 639 21.31 -50.16 -7.78
N HIS A 640 20.83 -48.98 -8.13
CA HIS A 640 21.48 -47.69 -7.81
C HIS A 640 21.01 -47.10 -6.47
N VAL A 641 20.08 -47.73 -5.80
CA VAL A 641 19.43 -47.24 -4.59
C VAL A 641 19.74 -48.13 -3.38
N ILE A 642 20.16 -47.49 -2.29
CA ILE A 642 20.29 -48.14 -0.98
C ILE A 642 19.23 -47.54 -0.05
N GLU A 643 18.57 -48.36 0.76
CA GLU A 643 17.76 -47.87 1.88
C GLU A 643 18.68 -47.37 3.00
N GLY A 644 18.43 -46.17 3.47
CA GLY A 644 19.26 -45.47 4.44
C GLY A 644 20.26 -44.49 3.83
N GLU A 645 20.82 -43.67 4.69
CA GLU A 645 21.86 -42.70 4.32
C GLU A 645 23.24 -43.28 4.48
N VAL A 646 24.02 -43.33 3.41
CA VAL A 646 25.42 -43.74 3.37
C VAL A 646 26.28 -42.53 2.94
N PRO A 647 26.57 -41.60 3.85
CA PRO A 647 27.40 -40.42 3.50
C PRO A 647 28.83 -40.85 3.12
N ALA A 648 29.47 -40.04 2.31
CA ALA A 648 30.85 -40.30 1.85
C ALA A 648 31.82 -40.59 3.02
N SER A 649 31.61 -39.98 4.17
CA SER A 649 32.38 -40.20 5.40
C SER A 649 32.21 -41.57 6.03
N ALA A 650 31.13 -42.27 5.74
CA ALA A 650 30.83 -43.64 6.20
C ALA A 650 31.38 -44.71 5.25
N VAL A 651 31.74 -44.31 4.02
CA VAL A 651 32.29 -45.26 3.03
C VAL A 651 33.76 -45.59 3.36
N THR A 652 34.01 -46.85 3.60
CA THR A 652 35.34 -47.39 3.83
C THR A 652 35.73 -48.32 2.69
N ASP A 653 37.03 -48.56 2.52
CA ASP A 653 37.49 -49.54 1.54
C ASP A 653 36.94 -50.92 1.88
N CYS A 654 36.47 -51.64 0.85
CA CYS A 654 35.82 -52.95 0.98
C CYS A 654 34.43 -52.91 1.69
N LEU A 655 33.83 -51.74 1.94
CA LEU A 655 32.45 -51.70 2.39
C LEU A 655 31.53 -52.37 1.33
N SER A 656 30.60 -53.14 1.81
CA SER A 656 29.53 -53.70 0.98
C SER A 656 28.16 -53.23 1.52
N ALA A 657 27.27 -52.79 0.63
CA ALA A 657 25.90 -52.38 0.99
C ALA A 657 24.90 -53.08 0.08
N GLU A 658 23.78 -53.51 0.64
CA GLU A 658 22.67 -54.12 -0.09
C GLU A 658 21.80 -53.02 -0.73
N THR A 659 21.49 -53.17 -1.98
CA THR A 659 20.59 -52.25 -2.72
C THR A 659 19.13 -52.71 -2.64
N VAL A 660 18.23 -51.84 -3.03
CA VAL A 660 16.79 -52.09 -3.02
C VAL A 660 16.40 -53.30 -3.90
N ASN A 661 17.19 -53.64 -4.94
CA ASN A 661 16.95 -54.84 -5.74
C ASN A 661 17.55 -56.13 -5.12
N GLY A 662 18.16 -56.04 -3.93
CA GLY A 662 18.71 -57.16 -3.16
C GLY A 662 20.11 -57.61 -3.57
N ASN A 663 20.79 -56.96 -4.54
CA ASN A 663 22.16 -57.25 -4.90
C ASN A 663 23.14 -56.31 -4.18
N PRO A 664 24.36 -56.75 -3.85
CA PRO A 664 25.33 -55.96 -3.14
C PRO A 664 26.04 -54.94 -4.05
N LEU A 665 26.31 -53.75 -3.53
CA LEU A 665 27.33 -52.84 -4.05
C LEU A 665 28.63 -53.03 -3.25
N SER A 666 29.75 -52.82 -3.93
CA SER A 666 31.07 -52.82 -3.30
C SER A 666 31.81 -51.51 -3.53
N PHE A 667 32.39 -50.99 -2.46
CA PHE A 667 33.10 -49.74 -2.49
C PHE A 667 34.61 -49.89 -2.52
N THR A 668 35.29 -49.08 -3.29
CA THR A 668 36.74 -48.95 -3.32
C THR A 668 37.13 -47.53 -2.96
N VAL A 669 37.98 -47.37 -1.97
CA VAL A 669 38.51 -46.08 -1.51
C VAL A 669 40.00 -46.00 -1.81
N GLY A 670 40.38 -45.13 -2.72
CA GLY A 670 41.76 -44.83 -3.10
C GLY A 670 41.92 -43.32 -3.32
N ASP A 671 42.48 -42.88 -4.42
CA ASP A 671 42.54 -41.47 -4.85
C ASP A 671 41.12 -40.91 -5.11
N SER A 672 40.17 -41.76 -5.40
CA SER A 672 38.76 -41.48 -5.53
C SER A 672 37.92 -42.60 -4.90
N VAL A 673 36.69 -42.29 -4.51
CA VAL A 673 35.71 -43.31 -4.13
C VAL A 673 35.10 -43.89 -5.40
N MET A 674 35.04 -45.21 -5.46
CA MET A 674 34.39 -45.93 -6.56
C MET A 674 33.33 -46.88 -5.97
N VAL A 675 32.23 -47.09 -6.71
CA VAL A 675 31.20 -48.08 -6.43
C VAL A 675 31.09 -49.02 -7.63
N ASN A 676 31.35 -50.29 -7.45
CA ASN A 676 31.40 -51.31 -8.53
C ASN A 676 32.19 -50.87 -9.76
N GLY A 677 33.25 -50.10 -9.58
CA GLY A 677 34.10 -49.58 -10.66
C GLY A 677 33.53 -48.33 -11.38
N ALA A 678 32.46 -47.74 -10.90
CA ALA A 678 32.03 -46.41 -11.27
C ALA A 678 32.66 -45.39 -10.32
N THR A 679 33.21 -44.29 -10.85
CA THR A 679 33.84 -43.25 -10.04
C THR A 679 32.72 -42.31 -9.47
N VAL A 680 32.78 -42.04 -8.18
CA VAL A 680 31.92 -41.02 -7.56
C VAL A 680 32.51 -39.65 -7.84
N THR A 681 31.82 -38.84 -8.62
CA THR A 681 32.30 -37.54 -9.09
C THR A 681 31.81 -36.38 -8.22
N ALA A 682 30.68 -36.56 -7.53
CA ALA A 682 30.17 -35.66 -6.50
C ALA A 682 29.52 -36.48 -5.39
N THR A 683 29.69 -36.04 -4.15
CA THR A 683 29.23 -36.76 -2.96
C THR A 683 28.26 -35.91 -2.16
N ASP A 684 27.41 -36.59 -1.41
CA ASP A 684 26.57 -36.00 -0.35
C ASP A 684 25.68 -34.83 -0.83
N VAL A 685 25.14 -34.92 -2.05
CA VAL A 685 24.13 -33.96 -2.52
C VAL A 685 22.85 -34.22 -1.72
N ALA A 686 22.60 -33.34 -0.77
CA ALA A 686 21.48 -33.48 0.17
C ALA A 686 20.13 -33.24 -0.50
N THR A 687 19.12 -34.02 -0.09
CA THR A 687 17.76 -33.93 -0.55
C THR A 687 16.78 -34.01 0.64
N SER A 688 15.48 -33.80 0.44
CA SER A 688 14.50 -33.93 1.54
C SER A 688 14.33 -35.35 2.04
N ASN A 689 14.66 -36.35 1.21
CA ASN A 689 14.45 -37.76 1.54
C ASN A 689 15.72 -38.63 1.39
N GLY A 690 16.90 -38.06 1.46
CA GLY A 690 18.16 -38.78 1.41
C GLY A 690 19.30 -38.03 0.75
N ILE A 691 20.24 -38.74 0.16
CA ILE A 691 21.45 -38.18 -0.48
C ILE A 691 21.69 -38.79 -1.86
N ILE A 692 22.28 -37.97 -2.73
CA ILE A 692 22.74 -38.40 -4.06
C ILE A 692 24.24 -38.38 -4.12
N HIS A 693 24.85 -39.47 -4.63
CA HIS A 693 26.22 -39.54 -5.11
C HIS A 693 26.23 -39.64 -6.62
N VAL A 694 26.84 -38.68 -7.30
CA VAL A 694 26.95 -38.67 -8.75
C VAL A 694 28.02 -39.64 -9.23
N ILE A 695 27.70 -40.50 -10.16
CA ILE A 695 28.65 -41.50 -10.71
C ILE A 695 28.83 -41.38 -12.21
N ASP A 696 30.00 -41.81 -12.72
CA ASP A 696 30.40 -41.71 -14.12
C ASP A 696 29.97 -42.93 -14.98
N LYS A 697 29.37 -43.97 -14.36
CA LYS A 697 28.90 -45.18 -15.06
C LYS A 697 27.57 -45.66 -14.51
N VAL A 698 26.76 -46.28 -15.37
CA VAL A 698 25.59 -47.02 -14.94
C VAL A 698 26.02 -48.35 -14.28
N LEU A 699 25.49 -48.65 -13.10
CA LEU A 699 25.73 -49.90 -12.39
C LEU A 699 24.85 -51.01 -12.99
N THR A 700 25.48 -52.17 -13.24
CA THR A 700 24.75 -53.36 -13.73
C THR A 700 24.52 -54.32 -12.55
N PRO A 701 23.28 -54.79 -12.32
CA PRO A 701 22.97 -55.70 -11.25
C PRO A 701 23.86 -56.95 -11.26
N THR A 702 24.49 -57.27 -10.14
CA THR A 702 25.32 -58.45 -9.98
C THR A 702 25.36 -58.90 -8.51
N ALA A 703 25.28 -60.20 -8.29
CA ALA A 703 25.45 -60.79 -6.98
C ALA A 703 26.94 -60.79 -6.52
N THR A 704 27.88 -60.57 -7.43
CA THR A 704 29.33 -60.64 -7.17
C THR A 704 30.06 -59.45 -7.82
N PRO A 705 30.00 -58.24 -7.19
CA PRO A 705 30.49 -57.01 -7.79
C PRO A 705 32.01 -56.97 -7.90
N ASN A 706 32.71 -57.71 -7.06
CA ASN A 706 34.19 -57.70 -6.99
C ASN A 706 34.81 -58.81 -7.88
N ASN A 707 35.90 -58.45 -8.56
CA ASN A 707 36.72 -59.42 -9.26
C ASN A 707 37.64 -60.17 -8.25
N ILE A 708 38.40 -61.18 -8.76
CA ILE A 708 39.26 -62.01 -7.93
C ILE A 708 40.25 -61.19 -7.04
N PRO A 709 41.08 -60.25 -7.61
CA PRO A 709 41.98 -59.47 -6.78
C PRO A 709 41.28 -58.66 -5.71
N ARG A 710 40.16 -58.03 -6.08
CA ARG A 710 39.40 -57.19 -5.17
C ARG A 710 38.71 -58.03 -4.06
N THR A 711 38.13 -59.16 -4.44
CA THR A 711 37.54 -60.09 -3.44
C THR A 711 38.65 -60.58 -2.49
N ALA A 712 39.79 -60.98 -2.97
CA ALA A 712 40.94 -61.43 -2.10
C ALA A 712 41.37 -60.31 -1.15
N GLN A 713 41.48 -59.06 -1.62
CA GLN A 713 41.88 -57.91 -0.81
C GLN A 713 40.83 -57.68 0.32
N CYS A 714 39.54 -57.80 0.02
CA CYS A 714 38.49 -57.50 0.95
C CYS A 714 38.26 -58.60 2.00
N THR A 715 38.92 -59.76 1.91
CA THR A 715 38.84 -60.79 2.96
C THR A 715 39.72 -60.47 4.18
N GLY A 716 40.73 -59.60 4.04
CA GLY A 716 41.68 -59.21 5.08
C GLY A 716 42.59 -60.40 5.57
N VAL A 717 42.66 -61.50 4.79
CA VAL A 717 43.54 -62.70 5.11
C VAL A 717 44.45 -63.04 3.94
N HIS A 718 44.48 -62.22 2.90
CA HIS A 718 45.26 -62.41 1.66
C HIS A 718 46.09 -61.18 1.33
N ASP A 719 46.48 -60.36 2.31
CA ASP A 719 47.23 -59.10 2.07
C ASP A 719 48.61 -59.39 1.42
N SER A 720 49.24 -60.46 1.82
CA SER A 720 50.50 -60.96 1.24
C SER A 720 50.31 -61.40 -0.21
N LEU A 721 49.23 -62.11 -0.54
CA LEU A 721 48.91 -62.51 -1.92
C LEU A 721 48.65 -61.29 -2.81
N VAL A 722 47.81 -60.34 -2.35
CA VAL A 722 47.53 -59.12 -3.09
C VAL A 722 48.81 -58.31 -3.30
N SER A 723 49.63 -58.14 -2.31
CA SER A 723 50.95 -57.49 -2.40
C SER A 723 51.86 -58.17 -3.40
N ALA A 724 51.91 -59.50 -3.39
CA ALA A 724 52.67 -60.31 -4.35
C ALA A 724 52.18 -60.13 -5.78
N VAL A 725 50.85 -60.11 -6.01
CA VAL A 725 50.22 -59.89 -7.31
C VAL A 725 50.52 -58.46 -7.87
N ILE A 726 50.54 -57.46 -7.02
CA ILE A 726 50.93 -56.09 -7.39
C ILE A 726 52.40 -56.03 -7.76
N GLN A 727 53.31 -56.63 -6.91
CA GLN A 727 54.72 -56.63 -7.13
C GLN A 727 55.13 -57.39 -8.43
N ALA A 728 54.41 -58.46 -8.74
CA ALA A 728 54.64 -59.27 -9.97
C ALA A 728 53.95 -58.64 -11.22
N GLU A 729 53.30 -57.44 -11.08
CA GLU A 729 52.61 -56.76 -12.17
C GLU A 729 51.50 -57.60 -12.80
N LEU A 730 50.88 -58.51 -12.02
CA LEU A 730 49.78 -59.40 -12.49
C LEU A 730 48.38 -58.88 -12.24
N LEU A 731 48.24 -57.70 -11.63
CA LEU A 731 46.90 -57.17 -11.24
C LEU A 731 45.98 -57.05 -12.42
N GLU A 732 46.39 -56.45 -13.53
CA GLU A 732 45.58 -56.29 -14.76
C GLU A 732 45.17 -57.65 -15.35
N THR A 733 46.13 -58.65 -15.30
CA THR A 733 45.81 -59.98 -15.86
C THR A 733 44.72 -60.68 -15.07
N LEU A 734 44.73 -60.59 -13.74
CA LEU A 734 43.75 -61.20 -12.83
C LEU A 734 42.46 -60.38 -12.70
N GLN A 735 42.43 -59.13 -13.15
CA GLN A 735 41.23 -58.29 -13.30
C GLN A 735 40.51 -58.55 -14.66
N GLY A 736 41.11 -59.27 -15.58
CA GLY A 736 40.57 -59.60 -16.89
C GLY A 736 39.27 -60.42 -16.89
N GLU A 737 38.64 -60.60 -18.07
CA GLU A 737 37.32 -61.18 -18.20
C GLU A 737 37.15 -62.64 -17.76
N GLY A 738 38.11 -63.34 -17.33
CA GLY A 738 37.95 -64.71 -16.82
C GLY A 738 37.21 -65.68 -17.78
N PRO A 739 36.60 -66.76 -17.32
CA PRO A 739 36.60 -67.18 -15.91
C PRO A 739 37.88 -67.73 -15.43
N PHE A 740 38.28 -67.36 -14.22
CA PHE A 740 39.48 -67.90 -13.56
C PHE A 740 39.07 -68.67 -12.30
N THR A 741 39.96 -69.58 -11.87
CA THR A 741 39.93 -70.15 -10.51
C THR A 741 41.27 -69.81 -9.85
N LEU A 742 41.17 -69.07 -8.76
CA LEU A 742 42.32 -68.75 -7.93
C LEU A 742 42.37 -69.61 -6.68
N PHE A 743 43.44 -70.38 -6.48
CA PHE A 743 43.77 -71.00 -5.21
C PHE A 743 44.53 -69.97 -4.38
N ALA A 744 43.89 -69.35 -3.48
CA ALA A 744 44.37 -68.17 -2.74
C ALA A 744 45.04 -68.57 -1.40
N PRO A 745 46.34 -68.54 -1.27
CA PRO A 745 47.01 -68.82 0.03
C PRO A 745 46.76 -67.64 0.98
N THR A 746 46.58 -68.00 2.26
CA THR A 746 46.40 -67.02 3.33
C THR A 746 47.75 -66.34 3.68
N ASP A 747 47.71 -65.22 4.39
CA ASP A 747 48.95 -64.56 4.92
C ASP A 747 49.75 -65.48 5.78
N GLN A 748 49.08 -66.36 6.52
CA GLN A 748 49.75 -67.39 7.29
C GLN A 748 50.53 -68.42 6.42
N ALA A 749 49.90 -68.80 5.27
CA ALA A 749 50.54 -69.71 4.27
C ALA A 749 51.79 -69.05 3.67
N PHE A 750 51.78 -67.74 3.38
CA PHE A 750 52.98 -67.01 2.94
C PHE A 750 54.07 -66.98 4.05
N THR A 751 53.66 -66.75 5.29
CA THR A 751 54.56 -66.79 6.46
C THR A 751 55.20 -68.16 6.63
N ASP A 752 54.38 -69.24 6.61
CA ASP A 752 54.87 -70.63 6.76
C ASP A 752 55.79 -71.10 5.61
N ALA A 753 55.53 -70.57 4.41
CA ALA A 753 56.41 -70.82 3.28
C ALA A 753 57.74 -70.01 3.33
N GLY A 754 57.86 -69.04 4.27
CA GLY A 754 59.05 -68.19 4.42
C GLY A 754 59.25 -67.24 3.25
N ILE A 755 58.14 -66.81 2.57
CA ILE A 755 58.23 -65.91 1.43
C ILE A 755 58.28 -64.44 1.91
N ASP A 756 59.44 -63.83 1.73
CA ASP A 756 59.68 -62.42 2.01
C ASP A 756 59.67 -61.64 0.68
N LEU A 757 58.57 -60.96 0.45
CA LEU A 757 58.32 -60.17 -0.78
C LEU A 757 59.40 -59.10 -1.01
N SER A 758 60.04 -58.59 0.08
CA SER A 758 61.07 -57.56 -0.01
C SER A 758 62.37 -58.11 -0.66
N THR A 759 62.57 -59.37 -0.54
CA THR A 759 63.78 -60.08 -1.14
C THR A 759 63.52 -60.41 -2.61
N LEU A 760 62.27 -60.42 -3.05
CA LEU A 760 61.85 -60.74 -4.40
C LEU A 760 61.67 -59.49 -5.30
N ASP A 761 62.04 -58.33 -4.81
CA ASP A 761 61.93 -57.06 -5.63
C ASP A 761 63.18 -56.88 -6.53
N THR A 762 63.54 -57.93 -7.18
CA THR A 762 64.61 -57.97 -8.23
C THR A 762 63.97 -58.53 -9.52
N PRO A 763 64.57 -58.27 -10.71
CA PRO A 763 64.02 -58.80 -11.96
C PRO A 763 63.81 -60.32 -11.94
N GLU A 764 64.84 -61.04 -11.38
CA GLU A 764 64.79 -62.50 -11.23
C GLU A 764 63.75 -62.92 -10.18
N GLY A 765 63.64 -62.19 -9.07
CA GLY A 765 62.64 -62.42 -8.02
C GLY A 765 61.24 -62.20 -8.49
N LYS A 766 61.00 -61.15 -9.24
CA LYS A 766 59.72 -60.89 -9.87
C LYS A 766 59.26 -61.95 -10.85
N THR A 767 60.24 -62.47 -11.67
CA THR A 767 59.94 -63.59 -12.58
C THR A 767 59.56 -64.85 -11.85
N ALA A 768 60.30 -65.20 -10.77
CA ALA A 768 59.97 -66.34 -9.94
C ALA A 768 58.59 -66.16 -9.23
N LEU A 769 58.34 -64.95 -8.69
CA LEU A 769 57.10 -64.66 -8.04
C LEU A 769 55.89 -64.74 -9.05
N THR A 770 56.12 -64.28 -10.26
CA THR A 770 55.14 -64.37 -11.38
C THR A 770 54.80 -65.82 -11.67
N ASP A 771 55.83 -66.70 -11.78
CA ASP A 771 55.62 -68.16 -12.05
C ASP A 771 54.85 -68.84 -10.89
N ILE A 772 55.21 -68.53 -9.64
CA ILE A 772 54.47 -69.03 -8.48
C ILE A 772 53.00 -68.56 -8.51
N LEU A 773 52.75 -67.28 -8.69
CA LEU A 773 51.39 -66.73 -8.67
C LEU A 773 50.52 -67.26 -9.83
N LEU A 774 51.06 -67.39 -11.03
CA LEU A 774 50.38 -67.98 -12.16
C LEU A 774 50.09 -69.47 -12.00
N TYR A 775 50.88 -70.16 -11.17
CA TYR A 775 50.62 -71.55 -10.75
C TYR A 775 49.39 -71.70 -9.86
N HIS A 776 49.01 -70.67 -9.16
CA HIS A 776 47.76 -70.62 -8.33
C HIS A 776 46.51 -70.34 -9.13
N VAL A 777 46.64 -70.05 -10.43
CA VAL A 777 45.48 -69.63 -11.26
C VAL A 777 45.20 -70.66 -12.36
N VAL A 778 43.95 -71.11 -12.48
CA VAL A 778 43.41 -71.93 -13.54
C VAL A 778 42.57 -71.08 -14.44
N PRO A 779 42.77 -71.07 -15.82
CA PRO A 779 42.07 -70.26 -16.76
C PRO A 779 40.69 -70.86 -17.11
N SER A 780 39.89 -71.24 -16.10
CA SER A 780 38.54 -71.75 -16.18
C SER A 780 37.95 -71.80 -14.79
N ALA A 781 36.59 -71.75 -14.70
CA ALA A 781 35.87 -71.93 -13.44
C ALA A 781 35.91 -73.42 -13.05
N VAL A 782 36.46 -73.70 -11.89
CA VAL A 782 36.55 -75.06 -11.28
C VAL A 782 35.87 -75.01 -9.91
N PRO A 783 34.51 -75.09 -9.85
CA PRO A 783 33.81 -75.12 -8.57
C PRO A 783 34.14 -76.39 -7.76
N ALA A 784 34.06 -76.31 -6.45
CA ALA A 784 34.38 -77.45 -5.56
C ALA A 784 33.56 -78.71 -5.90
N SER A 785 32.30 -78.52 -6.41
CA SER A 785 31.43 -79.64 -6.86
C SER A 785 31.95 -80.33 -8.14
N ALA A 786 32.85 -79.70 -8.90
CA ALA A 786 33.47 -80.33 -10.12
C ALA A 786 34.78 -81.01 -9.83
N VAL A 787 35.36 -80.83 -8.66
CA VAL A 787 36.61 -81.45 -8.21
C VAL A 787 36.38 -82.90 -7.83
N THR A 788 37.10 -83.84 -8.45
CA THR A 788 37.05 -85.27 -8.18
C THR A 788 38.43 -85.80 -7.79
N GLU A 789 38.41 -86.95 -7.14
CA GLU A 789 39.65 -87.61 -6.77
C GLU A 789 40.55 -87.84 -7.98
N CYS A 790 41.84 -87.48 -7.86
CA CYS A 790 42.81 -87.54 -8.92
C CYS A 790 42.54 -86.69 -10.16
N MET A 791 41.66 -85.66 -10.05
CA MET A 791 41.49 -84.67 -11.06
C MET A 791 42.78 -83.86 -11.24
N THR A 792 43.00 -83.38 -12.43
CA THR A 792 44.08 -82.42 -12.72
C THR A 792 43.56 -81.22 -13.45
N ALA A 793 44.19 -80.06 -13.18
CA ALA A 793 43.91 -78.82 -13.94
C ALA A 793 45.25 -78.24 -14.40
N THR A 794 45.23 -77.53 -15.52
CA THR A 794 46.42 -76.82 -16.01
C THR A 794 46.38 -75.38 -15.54
N ALA A 795 47.32 -74.94 -14.80
CA ALA A 795 47.50 -73.59 -14.32
C ALA A 795 47.98 -72.66 -15.45
N VAL A 796 47.77 -71.32 -15.28
CA VAL A 796 48.13 -70.31 -16.28
C VAL A 796 49.61 -70.33 -16.65
N ASN A 797 50.48 -70.73 -15.73
CA ASN A 797 51.94 -70.94 -16.04
C ASN A 797 52.20 -72.20 -16.89
N GLY A 798 51.20 -73.02 -17.21
CA GLY A 798 51.29 -74.23 -18.03
C GLY A 798 51.61 -75.52 -17.22
N GLN A 799 51.78 -75.40 -15.92
CA GLN A 799 52.01 -76.55 -15.06
C GLN A 799 50.71 -77.20 -14.58
N THR A 800 50.76 -78.40 -14.11
CA THR A 800 49.61 -79.18 -13.74
C THR A 800 49.36 -79.11 -12.21
N LEU A 801 48.18 -78.79 -11.79
CA LEU A 801 47.62 -78.94 -10.43
C LEU A 801 46.96 -80.33 -10.27
N ALA A 802 47.19 -81.03 -9.17
CA ALA A 802 46.59 -82.27 -8.84
C ALA A 802 45.69 -82.14 -7.58
N PHE A 803 44.51 -82.71 -7.65
CA PHE A 803 43.52 -82.66 -6.62
C PHE A 803 43.35 -84.04 -5.90
N THR A 804 43.27 -84.00 -4.60
CA THR A 804 42.82 -85.10 -3.77
C THR A 804 41.60 -84.74 -3.00
N VAL A 805 40.68 -85.70 -2.87
CA VAL A 805 39.40 -85.50 -2.19
C VAL A 805 39.31 -86.54 -1.08
N GLY A 806 39.46 -86.08 0.18
CA GLY A 806 39.34 -86.88 1.38
C GLY A 806 38.38 -86.29 2.35
N ASP A 807 38.68 -86.08 3.59
CA ASP A 807 37.95 -85.33 4.60
C ASP A 807 37.86 -83.81 4.19
N SER A 808 38.80 -83.36 3.38
CA SER A 808 38.85 -82.02 2.75
C SER A 808 39.34 -82.15 1.32
N VAL A 809 39.09 -81.16 0.48
CA VAL A 809 39.71 -81.03 -0.86
C VAL A 809 41.10 -80.45 -0.68
N MET A 810 42.08 -81.05 -1.33
CA MET A 810 43.45 -80.56 -1.39
C MET A 810 43.92 -80.36 -2.82
N VAL A 811 44.75 -79.35 -3.03
CA VAL A 811 45.43 -79.09 -4.28
C VAL A 811 46.91 -79.10 -4.10
N ASN A 812 47.64 -80.03 -4.72
CA ASN A 812 49.07 -80.27 -4.52
C ASN A 812 49.51 -80.38 -3.05
N GLY A 813 48.59 -80.88 -2.17
CA GLY A 813 48.89 -81.02 -0.75
C GLY A 813 48.45 -79.80 0.11
N ALA A 814 48.09 -78.67 -0.48
CA ALA A 814 47.47 -77.54 0.23
C ALA A 814 45.98 -77.81 0.46
N THR A 815 45.50 -77.59 1.70
CA THR A 815 44.07 -77.85 2.08
C THR A 815 43.28 -76.67 1.65
N VAL A 816 42.14 -76.92 0.97
CA VAL A 816 41.16 -75.90 0.70
C VAL A 816 40.34 -75.66 1.95
N THR A 817 40.55 -74.47 2.57
CA THR A 817 39.92 -74.12 3.85
C THR A 817 38.62 -73.40 3.65
N ALA A 818 38.38 -72.70 2.52
CA ALA A 818 37.08 -72.19 2.04
C ALA A 818 37.05 -72.36 0.53
N ALA A 819 35.86 -72.79 0.05
CA ALA A 819 35.65 -73.13 -1.36
C ALA A 819 34.56 -72.26 -1.93
N ASP A 820 34.56 -72.08 -3.30
CA ASP A 820 33.52 -71.44 -4.07
C ASP A 820 33.18 -70.02 -3.66
N VAL A 821 34.22 -69.23 -3.29
CA VAL A 821 34.04 -67.79 -3.13
C VAL A 821 33.87 -67.15 -4.53
N ASN A 822 32.62 -66.83 -4.87
CA ASN A 822 32.30 -66.34 -6.19
C ASN A 822 32.75 -64.87 -6.37
N THR A 823 33.23 -64.58 -7.56
CA THR A 823 33.66 -63.22 -7.99
C THR A 823 33.10 -62.91 -9.38
N SER A 824 33.19 -61.65 -9.82
CA SER A 824 32.69 -61.24 -11.11
C SER A 824 33.43 -61.90 -12.30
N ASN A 825 34.65 -62.37 -12.06
CA ASN A 825 35.46 -63.00 -13.16
C ASN A 825 35.98 -64.36 -12.80
N GLY A 826 35.41 -65.05 -11.81
CA GLY A 826 35.82 -66.42 -11.49
C GLY A 826 35.49 -66.85 -10.03
N ILE A 827 36.28 -67.80 -9.55
CA ILE A 827 36.10 -68.43 -8.22
C ILE A 827 37.40 -68.36 -7.45
N ILE A 828 37.35 -68.13 -6.15
CA ILE A 828 38.46 -68.25 -5.23
C ILE A 828 38.29 -69.46 -4.32
N HIS A 829 39.27 -70.26 -4.21
CA HIS A 829 39.41 -71.29 -3.19
C HIS A 829 40.52 -70.89 -2.23
N VAL A 830 40.28 -70.73 -0.95
CA VAL A 830 41.23 -70.33 0.03
C VAL A 830 42.06 -71.60 0.43
N ILE A 831 43.40 -71.52 0.41
CA ILE A 831 44.26 -72.60 0.74
C ILE A 831 45.23 -72.27 1.87
N ASP A 832 45.63 -73.30 2.66
CA ASP A 832 46.48 -73.15 3.83
C ASP A 832 47.96 -73.18 3.52
N ALA A 833 48.39 -73.37 2.26
CA ALA A 833 49.81 -73.40 1.86
C ALA A 833 49.99 -72.77 0.48
N VAL A 834 51.17 -72.16 0.24
CA VAL A 834 51.58 -71.63 -1.06
C VAL A 834 51.94 -72.76 -1.98
N LEU A 835 51.36 -72.83 -3.21
CA LEU A 835 51.72 -73.84 -4.22
C LEU A 835 53.05 -73.45 -4.87
N THR A 836 54.04 -74.39 -4.90
CA THR A 836 55.34 -74.18 -5.55
C THR A 836 55.34 -74.89 -6.88
N PRO A 837 55.72 -74.24 -8.00
CA PRO A 837 55.89 -74.89 -9.28
C PRO A 837 56.90 -76.04 -9.20
N THR A 838 56.51 -77.23 -9.67
CA THR A 838 57.38 -78.39 -9.74
C THR A 838 57.24 -79.11 -11.09
N ASP A 839 58.31 -79.67 -11.67
CA ASP A 839 58.18 -80.34 -12.97
C ASP A 839 57.46 -81.72 -12.87
N ALA A 840 57.06 -82.13 -11.69
CA ALA A 840 56.27 -83.34 -11.47
C ALA A 840 55.38 -83.19 -10.25
N PRO A 841 54.05 -83.03 -10.45
CA PRO A 841 53.05 -82.76 -9.38
C PRO A 841 52.67 -84.00 -8.60
N ASN A 842 53.20 -85.15 -8.83
CA ASN A 842 52.82 -86.43 -8.17
C ASN A 842 54.09 -87.26 -7.69
N ASP A 843 54.68 -86.84 -6.61
CA ASP A 843 55.23 -87.82 -5.70
C ASP A 843 54.18 -88.11 -4.62
N LEU A 844 53.26 -89.06 -4.97
CA LEU A 844 52.41 -89.69 -3.96
C LEU A 844 53.30 -90.56 -3.04
N PRO A 845 53.17 -90.46 -1.70
CA PRO A 845 53.76 -91.37 -0.84
C PRO A 845 53.19 -92.79 -0.95
#